data_904458f0825888932db2aa4f3dace78d
#
_entry.id   904458f0825888932db2aa4f3dace78d
#
_cell.length_a   1.000
_cell.length_b   1.000
_cell.length_c   1.000
_cell.angle_alpha   90.00
_cell.angle_beta   90.00
_cell.angle_gamma   90.00
#
_symmetry.space_group_name_H-M   'P 1'
#
loop_
_entity.id
_entity.type
_entity.pdbx_description
1 polymer ?
#
loop_
_entity_poly.entity_id
_entity_poly.type
_entity_poly.pdbx_seq_one_letter_code
_entity_poly.pdbx_strand_id
1 'polypeptide(L)'
;MSLFRTKRFLPLFVTQFCGALNDNLLKNAMIMLITYRMATGAHDAQWLVTVAGGLFVLPFFLFSAMAGQMADKYDRAAMTRVIKLVEIGIMAVAVAGFYLHSISILLAALAGMGVHSTFFGPIKYALLPQQLKPEELLEGNALVEAGTFLAILMGTIAGGALVLRANGETLVCIALVAVAVIGYLSSRHIAAATPSDPSLRINRNLFRETILIVSQSFQDKAIKRCILGSSWFWFVGATLLAQFAPYVKDVLHADPAVVTLLLTVFSVGVGLGSYACDRLLRGEVQATYVPLAALGLTLFGIDLYFASQHATAVVATAATTESLQSLRTFLSVPANWRVLFDLGGMAICGGIYIVPLYAIMQHRSPPAHRARVIASNNVMNALFMVVSALLTIVMLALHFTIPEIFLSVAVANGAVALYICRLLPDALVRSVLRSVLTLLYHVELRHPERYTDAGSRVLIVANHTSFLDAVLIAAFLPEKLHFAVNTHVARQWWMKPVMALVNAFPLDPTNPLAAKSLIDLLKRDEKCMIFPEGRLTVTGALMKIYEGPGMIADRSDAQLLPIRIDGAQYSPFSRLRGKVRIRWFPRITMTVLPPQRFAIPDDIKGRARRQMASAQLYDVMSEMMFRSAGTHKTLFQALLSASEVHGRHRPIVEDIERKPLRYGAFLLRVFTLGRVLLRGHLEPADAAQTGEHTVSLEPVGVMLPNTVAASVVFFALQSIGRAPAMLNFTNGAAQTAQACNTAKLETVLTSRRFVTMAKLEAIIDALVAAGVKIVYLEDLPTTVRWHDKAYGLLASRFPHWAYARNLRGAGYVAKPTTDDDAPSNHALADTTAVILYTSGSEGSPKGVVLSHHNILANCGQIASRVDFGPQDIVLNVLPMFHSFGLTGGTLLPILSGIKAWFCRNKK
;
A
#
# COMPACT_ATOMS: atom_id res chain seq x y z
N MET A 1 -3.23 -6.91 8.83
CA MET A 1 -4.28 -7.43 9.77
C MET A 1 -4.94 -8.75 9.34
N SER A 2 -4.70 -9.26 8.13
CA SER A 2 -5.23 -10.54 7.68
C SER A 2 -4.59 -11.74 8.39
N LEU A 3 -3.30 -11.70 8.71
CA LEU A 3 -2.57 -12.81 9.33
C LEU A 3 -3.09 -13.20 10.72
N PHE A 4 -3.55 -12.26 11.54
CA PHE A 4 -4.15 -12.57 12.86
C PHE A 4 -5.43 -13.41 12.79
N ARG A 5 -6.09 -13.47 11.62
CA ARG A 5 -7.27 -14.31 11.42
C ARG A 5 -6.93 -15.71 10.91
N THR A 6 -5.65 -16.01 10.68
CA THR A 6 -5.21 -17.29 10.13
C THR A 6 -4.77 -18.25 11.24
N LYS A 7 -5.24 -19.50 11.17
CA LYS A 7 -4.85 -20.58 12.11
C LYS A 7 -3.37 -20.95 12.02
N ARG A 8 -2.68 -20.54 10.96
CA ARG A 8 -1.25 -20.82 10.74
C ARG A 8 -0.33 -19.81 11.42
N PHE A 9 -0.77 -18.56 11.65
CA PHE A 9 0.07 -17.50 12.23
C PHE A 9 -0.28 -17.19 13.69
N LEU A 10 -1.58 -17.05 14.01
CA LEU A 10 -2.03 -16.61 15.34
C LEU A 10 -1.47 -17.46 16.51
N PRO A 11 -1.45 -18.82 16.44
CA PRO A 11 -0.89 -19.62 17.53
C PRO A 11 0.60 -19.35 17.76
N LEU A 12 1.39 -19.20 16.69
CA LEU A 12 2.80 -18.88 16.80
C LEU A 12 3.01 -17.48 17.41
N PHE A 13 2.22 -16.48 16.96
CA PHE A 13 2.26 -15.14 17.49
C PHE A 13 1.94 -15.07 18.99
N VAL A 14 0.85 -15.70 19.44
CA VAL A 14 0.47 -15.74 20.86
C VAL A 14 1.54 -16.46 21.67
N THR A 15 2.06 -17.59 21.19
CA THR A 15 3.11 -18.36 21.88
C THR A 15 4.37 -17.54 22.11
N GLN A 16 4.84 -16.80 21.08
CA GLN A 16 6.03 -15.94 21.18
C GLN A 16 5.78 -14.69 22.04
N PHE A 17 4.59 -14.08 21.91
CA PHE A 17 4.19 -12.93 22.71
C PHE A 17 4.18 -13.26 24.21
N CYS A 18 3.54 -14.37 24.60
CA CYS A 18 3.53 -14.85 25.98
C CYS A 18 4.94 -15.13 26.51
N GLY A 19 5.83 -15.72 25.73
CA GLY A 19 7.21 -15.95 26.15
C GLY A 19 7.96 -14.64 26.40
N ALA A 20 7.93 -13.68 25.46
CA ALA A 20 8.58 -12.38 25.65
C ALA A 20 7.96 -11.58 26.81
N LEU A 21 6.65 -11.67 27.03
CA LEU A 21 5.96 -11.07 28.15
C LEU A 21 6.46 -11.68 29.48
N ASN A 22 6.54 -12.99 29.56
CA ASN A 22 6.97 -13.73 30.75
C ASN A 22 8.44 -13.47 31.12
N ASP A 23 9.33 -13.44 30.10
CA ASP A 23 10.73 -13.08 30.28
C ASP A 23 10.90 -11.74 31.02
N ASN A 24 10.15 -10.73 30.57
CA ASN A 24 10.27 -9.38 31.10
C ASN A 24 9.48 -9.17 32.39
N LEU A 25 8.36 -9.88 32.55
CA LEU A 25 7.59 -9.87 33.80
C LEU A 25 8.42 -10.44 34.96
N LEU A 26 9.02 -11.64 34.78
CA LEU A 26 9.88 -12.26 35.78
C LEU A 26 11.10 -11.39 36.10
N LYS A 27 11.85 -10.98 35.05
CA LYS A 27 13.06 -10.19 35.21
C LYS A 27 12.81 -8.90 35.97
N ASN A 28 11.80 -8.11 35.59
CA ASN A 28 11.56 -6.83 36.24
C ASN A 28 10.92 -6.96 37.63
N ALA A 29 10.03 -7.93 37.84
CA ALA A 29 9.51 -8.22 39.16
C ALA A 29 10.63 -8.61 40.17
N MET A 30 11.56 -9.47 39.69
CA MET A 30 12.71 -9.89 40.51
C MET A 30 13.65 -8.68 40.79
N ILE A 31 13.99 -7.85 39.77
CA ILE A 31 14.83 -6.68 39.96
C ILE A 31 14.22 -5.72 40.99
N MET A 32 12.92 -5.45 40.88
CA MET A 32 12.23 -4.56 41.83
C MET A 32 12.18 -5.13 43.24
N LEU A 33 11.92 -6.46 43.39
CA LEU A 33 11.91 -7.11 44.67
C LEU A 33 13.29 -7.09 45.34
N ILE A 34 14.36 -7.40 44.57
CA ILE A 34 15.75 -7.32 45.07
C ILE A 34 16.07 -5.89 45.50
N THR A 35 15.79 -4.89 44.65
CA THR A 35 16.17 -3.51 44.89
C THR A 35 15.48 -2.89 46.12
N TYR A 36 14.20 -3.19 46.33
CA TYR A 36 13.38 -2.50 47.33
C TYR A 36 13.09 -3.32 48.59
N ARG A 37 13.24 -4.67 48.58
CA ARG A 37 12.84 -5.52 49.71
C ARG A 37 13.91 -6.50 50.20
N MET A 38 14.80 -6.99 49.32
CA MET A 38 15.69 -8.11 49.67
C MET A 38 17.17 -7.70 49.84
N ALA A 39 17.64 -6.65 49.18
CA ALA A 39 19.04 -6.24 49.26
C ALA A 39 19.31 -5.53 50.59
N THR A 40 20.43 -5.86 51.22
CA THR A 40 20.87 -5.31 52.52
C THR A 40 21.54 -3.95 52.37
N GLY A 41 21.89 -3.56 51.14
CA GLY A 41 22.49 -2.25 50.81
C GLY A 41 22.42 -1.93 49.32
N ALA A 42 22.62 -0.65 48.99
CA ALA A 42 22.52 -0.20 47.58
C ALA A 42 23.58 -0.85 46.68
N HIS A 43 24.76 -1.13 47.16
CA HIS A 43 25.85 -1.80 46.44
C HIS A 43 25.52 -3.24 46.11
N ASP A 44 24.94 -3.98 47.08
CA ASP A 44 24.50 -5.37 46.90
C ASP A 44 23.36 -5.46 45.88
N ALA A 45 22.41 -4.53 45.91
CA ALA A 45 21.33 -4.45 44.93
C ALA A 45 21.87 -4.24 43.53
N GLN A 46 22.79 -3.32 43.32
CA GLN A 46 23.34 -3.01 42.00
C GLN A 46 24.15 -4.20 41.44
N TRP A 47 24.91 -4.88 42.27
CA TRP A 47 25.66 -6.09 41.88
C TRP A 47 24.71 -7.22 41.47
N LEU A 48 23.69 -7.51 42.27
CA LEU A 48 22.71 -8.56 42.01
C LEU A 48 21.90 -8.30 40.73
N VAL A 49 21.52 -7.05 40.47
CA VAL A 49 20.85 -6.65 39.21
C VAL A 49 21.74 -6.87 38.02
N THR A 50 23.04 -6.54 38.15
CA THR A 50 24.02 -6.78 37.05
C THR A 50 24.21 -8.27 36.81
N VAL A 51 24.34 -9.09 37.85
CA VAL A 51 24.44 -10.55 37.74
C VAL A 51 23.19 -11.13 37.12
N ALA A 52 21.99 -10.66 37.50
CA ALA A 52 20.72 -11.10 36.87
C ALA A 52 20.68 -10.83 35.38
N GLY A 53 21.12 -9.64 34.92
CA GLY A 53 21.25 -9.31 33.52
C GLY A 53 22.21 -10.24 32.77
N GLY A 54 23.37 -10.49 33.36
CA GLY A 54 24.38 -11.42 32.81
C GLY A 54 23.88 -12.85 32.71
N LEU A 55 23.23 -13.36 33.75
CA LEU A 55 22.66 -14.72 33.79
C LEU A 55 21.57 -14.94 32.74
N PHE A 56 20.80 -13.93 32.42
CA PHE A 56 19.79 -14.01 31.36
C PHE A 56 20.39 -14.06 29.96
N VAL A 57 21.48 -13.29 29.72
CA VAL A 57 22.09 -13.18 28.38
C VAL A 57 23.11 -14.30 28.12
N LEU A 58 23.81 -14.80 29.13
CA LEU A 58 24.84 -15.84 29.00
C LEU A 58 24.38 -17.09 28.26
N PRO A 59 23.15 -17.64 28.47
CA PRO A 59 22.65 -18.79 27.71
C PRO A 59 22.59 -18.56 26.20
N PHE A 60 22.29 -17.33 25.74
CA PHE A 60 22.27 -17.01 24.31
C PHE A 60 23.63 -17.19 23.65
N PHE A 61 24.69 -16.88 24.35
CA PHE A 61 26.05 -17.09 23.86
C PHE A 61 26.43 -18.57 23.87
N LEU A 62 26.10 -19.30 24.95
CA LEU A 62 26.53 -20.67 25.16
C LEU A 62 25.72 -21.69 24.33
N PHE A 63 24.40 -21.54 24.30
CA PHE A 63 23.49 -22.60 23.82
C PHE A 63 22.83 -22.31 22.49
N SER A 64 22.95 -21.10 21.90
CA SER A 64 22.29 -20.78 20.60
C SER A 64 22.71 -21.73 19.48
N ALA A 65 23.99 -22.12 19.43
CA ALA A 65 24.49 -23.03 18.41
C ALA A 65 23.84 -24.42 18.51
N MET A 66 23.70 -24.94 19.75
CA MET A 66 23.00 -26.20 19.99
C MET A 66 21.50 -26.10 19.69
N ALA A 67 20.87 -24.99 20.08
CA ALA A 67 19.46 -24.72 19.81
C ALA A 67 19.19 -24.68 18.29
N GLY A 68 20.05 -24.07 17.50
CA GLY A 68 19.98 -24.05 16.04
C GLY A 68 20.05 -25.44 15.42
N GLN A 69 20.99 -26.26 15.84
CA GLN A 69 21.12 -27.67 15.39
C GLN A 69 19.87 -28.48 15.73
N MET A 70 19.36 -28.36 16.95
CA MET A 70 18.15 -29.08 17.38
C MET A 70 16.94 -28.62 16.57
N ALA A 71 16.79 -27.33 16.28
CA ALA A 71 15.70 -26.77 15.50
C ALA A 71 15.73 -27.19 14.01
N ASP A 72 16.90 -27.55 13.46
CA ASP A 72 17.01 -28.10 12.11
C ASP A 72 16.78 -29.62 12.10
N LYS A 73 17.13 -30.32 13.18
CA LYS A 73 17.03 -31.80 13.29
C LYS A 73 15.64 -32.29 13.65
N TYR A 74 14.91 -31.61 14.53
CA TYR A 74 13.63 -32.03 15.07
C TYR A 74 12.46 -31.19 14.54
N ASP A 75 11.23 -31.74 14.67
CA ASP A 75 10.02 -30.96 14.37
C ASP A 75 9.93 -29.75 15.29
N ARG A 76 9.91 -28.57 14.67
CA ARG A 76 9.95 -27.27 15.37
C ARG A 76 8.70 -27.01 16.19
N ALA A 77 7.54 -27.50 15.75
CA ALA A 77 6.29 -27.36 16.49
C ALA A 77 6.29 -28.26 17.73
N ALA A 78 6.81 -29.52 17.62
CA ALA A 78 6.98 -30.41 18.75
C ALA A 78 7.99 -29.84 19.76
N MET A 79 9.13 -29.34 19.29
CA MET A 79 10.10 -28.67 20.16
C MET A 79 9.50 -27.45 20.88
N THR A 80 8.71 -26.63 20.18
CA THR A 80 8.02 -25.50 20.81
C THR A 80 7.15 -25.92 21.96
N ARG A 81 6.39 -27.03 21.82
CA ARG A 81 5.53 -27.58 22.92
C ARG A 81 6.36 -28.00 24.13
N VAL A 82 7.48 -28.69 23.89
CA VAL A 82 8.38 -29.12 24.98
C VAL A 82 8.98 -27.89 25.67
N ILE A 83 9.49 -26.93 24.95
CA ILE A 83 10.08 -25.69 25.48
C ILE A 83 9.04 -24.94 26.31
N LYS A 84 7.79 -24.83 25.84
CA LYS A 84 6.71 -24.15 26.58
C LYS A 84 6.24 -24.94 27.82
N LEU A 85 6.36 -26.24 27.80
CA LEU A 85 6.12 -27.06 29.01
C LEU A 85 7.23 -26.84 30.06
N VAL A 86 8.50 -26.75 29.62
CA VAL A 86 9.64 -26.42 30.47
C VAL A 86 9.49 -25.02 31.08
N GLU A 87 8.94 -24.05 30.32
CA GLU A 87 8.64 -22.72 30.84
C GLU A 87 7.71 -22.77 32.06
N ILE A 88 6.67 -23.58 32.03
CA ILE A 88 5.77 -23.77 33.19
C ILE A 88 6.57 -24.26 34.40
N GLY A 89 7.49 -25.21 34.22
CA GLY A 89 8.38 -25.70 35.26
C GLY A 89 9.28 -24.61 35.82
N ILE A 90 9.85 -23.76 34.94
CA ILE A 90 10.67 -22.61 35.35
C ILE A 90 9.83 -21.60 36.16
N MET A 91 8.58 -21.34 35.73
CA MET A 91 7.69 -20.46 36.48
C MET A 91 7.33 -21.02 37.85
N ALA A 92 7.19 -22.37 38.00
CA ALA A 92 7.01 -23.00 39.30
C ALA A 92 8.24 -22.78 40.22
N VAL A 93 9.46 -22.85 39.67
CA VAL A 93 10.68 -22.53 40.42
C VAL A 93 10.70 -21.03 40.80
N ALA A 94 10.29 -20.14 39.89
CA ALA A 94 10.18 -18.72 40.21
C ALA A 94 9.17 -18.46 41.33
N VAL A 95 7.99 -19.09 41.30
CA VAL A 95 6.98 -19.04 42.34
C VAL A 95 7.57 -19.45 43.68
N ALA A 96 8.29 -20.60 43.75
CA ALA A 96 8.97 -21.03 44.95
C ALA A 96 10.01 -19.98 45.44
N GLY A 97 10.74 -19.39 44.51
CA GLY A 97 11.70 -18.32 44.84
C GLY A 97 11.06 -17.06 45.42
N PHE A 98 9.89 -16.65 44.95
CA PHE A 98 9.11 -15.53 45.52
C PHE A 98 8.60 -15.85 46.91
N TYR A 99 7.97 -17.01 47.10
CA TYR A 99 7.43 -17.41 48.41
C TYR A 99 8.48 -17.70 49.46
N LEU A 100 9.64 -18.26 49.06
CA LEU A 100 10.77 -18.52 49.96
C LEU A 100 11.69 -17.28 50.16
N HIS A 101 11.39 -16.18 49.49
CA HIS A 101 12.24 -14.97 49.45
C HIS A 101 13.71 -15.29 49.16
N SER A 102 13.98 -16.27 48.29
CA SER A 102 15.33 -16.75 47.99
C SER A 102 15.86 -16.15 46.68
N ILE A 103 16.84 -15.26 46.76
CA ILE A 103 17.51 -14.66 45.63
C ILE A 103 18.13 -15.73 44.72
N SER A 104 18.76 -16.75 45.32
CA SER A 104 19.41 -17.82 44.55
C SER A 104 18.44 -18.61 43.65
N ILE A 105 17.22 -18.89 44.20
CA ILE A 105 16.17 -19.60 43.45
C ILE A 105 15.63 -18.71 42.31
N LEU A 106 15.43 -17.41 42.58
CA LEU A 106 14.98 -16.46 41.57
C LEU A 106 16.03 -16.30 40.45
N LEU A 107 17.30 -16.23 40.78
CA LEU A 107 18.41 -16.16 39.83
C LEU A 107 18.48 -17.47 38.99
N ALA A 108 18.27 -18.65 39.61
CA ALA A 108 18.20 -19.94 38.89
C ALA A 108 17.00 -19.97 37.95
N ALA A 109 15.82 -19.48 38.35
CA ALA A 109 14.66 -19.38 37.48
C ALA A 109 14.92 -18.42 36.30
N LEU A 110 15.58 -17.27 36.54
CA LEU A 110 15.93 -16.32 35.48
C LEU A 110 16.96 -16.91 34.50
N ALA A 111 17.97 -17.63 34.99
CA ALA A 111 18.93 -18.34 34.14
C ALA A 111 18.22 -19.42 33.31
N GLY A 112 17.30 -20.18 33.91
CA GLY A 112 16.44 -21.14 33.22
C GLY A 112 15.59 -20.48 32.11
N MET A 113 15.05 -19.29 32.37
CA MET A 113 14.31 -18.51 31.38
C MET A 113 15.20 -18.02 30.22
N GLY A 114 16.44 -17.63 30.51
CA GLY A 114 17.46 -17.36 29.48
C GLY A 114 17.75 -18.55 28.57
N VAL A 115 17.86 -19.78 29.17
CA VAL A 115 18.01 -21.02 28.40
C VAL A 115 16.75 -21.28 27.56
N HIS A 116 15.56 -21.19 28.11
CA HIS A 116 14.28 -21.31 27.42
C HIS A 116 14.22 -20.41 26.19
N SER A 117 14.49 -19.11 26.36
CA SER A 117 14.44 -18.12 25.30
C SER A 117 15.51 -18.34 24.22
N THR A 118 16.69 -18.85 24.62
CA THR A 118 17.75 -19.25 23.69
C THR A 118 17.31 -20.38 22.75
N PHE A 119 16.63 -21.41 23.26
CA PHE A 119 16.13 -22.50 22.43
C PHE A 119 14.93 -22.09 21.57
N PHE A 120 14.06 -21.25 22.08
CA PHE A 120 12.88 -20.79 21.34
C PHE A 120 13.22 -19.80 20.20
N GLY A 121 14.24 -18.98 20.36
CA GLY A 121 14.63 -17.94 19.39
C GLY A 121 14.82 -18.45 17.95
N PRO A 122 15.71 -19.42 17.68
CA PRO A 122 15.89 -19.98 16.35
C PRO A 122 14.63 -20.63 15.78
N ILE A 123 13.82 -21.26 16.63
CA ILE A 123 12.61 -21.96 16.23
C ILE A 123 11.56 -20.98 15.71
N LYS A 124 11.26 -19.89 16.45
CA LYS A 124 10.21 -18.93 16.07
C LYS A 124 10.44 -18.34 14.69
N TYR A 125 11.68 -17.94 14.41
CA TYR A 125 12.02 -17.34 13.11
C TYR A 125 12.18 -18.37 11.99
N ALA A 126 12.54 -19.62 12.29
CA ALA A 126 12.60 -20.69 11.31
C ALA A 126 11.22 -21.26 10.95
N LEU A 127 10.21 -21.13 11.85
CA LEU A 127 8.82 -21.50 11.59
C LEU A 127 8.11 -20.55 10.63
N LEU A 128 8.41 -19.25 10.65
CA LEU A 128 7.74 -18.24 9.83
C LEU A 128 7.73 -18.62 8.34
N PRO A 129 8.88 -18.91 7.68
CA PRO A 129 8.90 -19.29 6.28
C PRO A 129 8.29 -20.65 5.96
N GLN A 130 8.01 -21.49 6.97
CA GLN A 130 7.31 -22.78 6.78
C GLN A 130 5.79 -22.63 6.87
N GLN A 131 5.31 -21.60 7.56
CA GLN A 131 3.89 -21.38 7.81
C GLN A 131 3.29 -20.24 6.99
N LEU A 132 4.13 -19.34 6.47
CA LEU A 132 3.73 -18.18 5.69
C LEU A 132 4.15 -18.30 4.23
N LYS A 133 3.40 -17.66 3.35
CA LYS A 133 3.81 -17.51 1.96
C LYS A 133 4.98 -16.51 1.84
N PRO A 134 5.79 -16.57 0.78
CA PRO A 134 6.89 -15.63 0.59
C PRO A 134 6.49 -14.16 0.69
N GLU A 135 5.31 -13.79 0.17
CA GLU A 135 4.77 -12.43 0.18
C GLU A 135 4.32 -11.97 1.57
N GLU A 136 3.98 -12.92 2.46
CA GLU A 136 3.53 -12.68 3.83
C GLU A 136 4.70 -12.63 4.84
N LEU A 137 5.92 -13.00 4.41
CA LEU A 137 7.06 -13.15 5.31
C LEU A 137 7.48 -11.83 5.95
N LEU A 138 7.42 -10.74 5.19
CA LEU A 138 7.75 -9.41 5.70
C LEU A 138 6.72 -8.94 6.73
N GLU A 139 5.41 -9.10 6.44
CA GLU A 139 4.32 -8.79 7.39
C GLU A 139 4.46 -9.66 8.65
N GLY A 140 4.74 -10.95 8.50
CA GLY A 140 4.92 -11.88 9.62
C GLY A 140 6.08 -11.47 10.54
N ASN A 141 7.23 -11.09 9.99
CA ASN A 141 8.37 -10.58 10.77
C ASN A 141 8.03 -9.25 11.45
N ALA A 142 7.39 -8.32 10.74
CA ALA A 142 6.98 -7.03 11.29
C ALA A 142 6.04 -7.20 12.49
N LEU A 143 5.07 -8.11 12.41
CA LEU A 143 4.14 -8.40 13.49
C LEU A 143 4.83 -9.09 14.69
N VAL A 144 5.75 -10.02 14.42
CA VAL A 144 6.53 -10.71 15.48
C VAL A 144 7.41 -9.69 16.22
N GLU A 145 8.11 -8.81 15.52
CA GLU A 145 8.94 -7.76 16.14
C GLU A 145 8.08 -6.77 16.94
N ALA A 146 7.02 -6.22 16.36
CA ALA A 146 6.09 -5.33 17.04
C ALA A 146 5.49 -5.99 18.29
N GLY A 147 5.08 -7.26 18.19
CA GLY A 147 4.57 -8.05 19.30
C GLY A 147 5.61 -8.31 20.39
N THR A 148 6.87 -8.54 20.01
CA THR A 148 7.98 -8.72 20.94
C THR A 148 8.22 -7.45 21.77
N PHE A 149 8.31 -6.27 21.12
CA PHE A 149 8.50 -5.01 21.85
C PHE A 149 7.30 -4.64 22.71
N LEU A 150 6.09 -4.90 22.25
CA LEU A 150 4.88 -4.69 23.07
C LEU A 150 4.86 -5.63 24.28
N ALA A 151 5.25 -6.89 24.13
CA ALA A 151 5.36 -7.85 25.23
C ALA A 151 6.44 -7.45 26.24
N ILE A 152 7.61 -6.97 25.77
CA ILE A 152 8.66 -6.41 26.61
C ILE A 152 8.11 -5.26 27.45
N LEU A 153 7.43 -4.31 26.82
CA LEU A 153 6.83 -3.16 27.52
C LEU A 153 5.82 -3.60 28.57
N MET A 154 4.86 -4.43 28.21
CA MET A 154 3.81 -4.92 29.10
C MET A 154 4.41 -5.72 30.28
N GLY A 155 5.39 -6.58 30.01
CA GLY A 155 6.07 -7.38 31.04
C GLY A 155 6.86 -6.49 32.00
N THR A 156 7.57 -5.49 31.48
CA THR A 156 8.33 -4.53 32.30
C THR A 156 7.42 -3.71 33.19
N ILE A 157 6.34 -3.14 32.66
CA ILE A 157 5.37 -2.36 33.44
C ILE A 157 4.67 -3.25 34.48
N ALA A 158 4.17 -4.41 34.07
CA ALA A 158 3.46 -5.32 34.97
C ALA A 158 4.38 -5.84 36.09
N GLY A 159 5.61 -6.28 35.76
CA GLY A 159 6.57 -6.73 36.74
C GLY A 159 6.93 -5.66 37.76
N GLY A 160 7.20 -4.45 37.29
CA GLY A 160 7.54 -3.33 38.18
C GLY A 160 6.39 -2.84 39.06
N ALA A 161 5.20 -2.69 38.45
CA ALA A 161 4.04 -2.12 39.14
C ALA A 161 3.29 -3.11 40.03
N LEU A 162 3.30 -4.38 39.72
CA LEU A 162 2.56 -5.37 40.50
C LEU A 162 3.31 -5.83 41.76
N VAL A 163 4.62 -6.09 41.67
CA VAL A 163 5.39 -6.73 42.77
C VAL A 163 5.42 -5.92 44.05
N LEU A 164 5.38 -4.59 43.98
CA LEU A 164 5.46 -3.68 45.11
C LEU A 164 4.12 -3.42 45.80
N ARG A 165 2.99 -3.91 45.24
CA ARG A 165 1.66 -3.77 45.86
C ARG A 165 1.48 -4.69 47.07
N ALA A 166 0.44 -4.45 47.87
CA ALA A 166 -0.04 -5.43 48.86
C ALA A 166 -0.43 -6.71 48.13
N ASN A 167 0.09 -7.86 48.55
CA ASN A 167 -0.04 -9.16 47.84
C ASN A 167 0.54 -9.18 46.40
N GLY A 168 1.46 -8.24 46.08
CA GLY A 168 2.01 -8.08 44.72
C GLY A 168 2.78 -9.32 44.24
N GLU A 169 3.52 -9.98 45.15
CA GLU A 169 4.24 -11.22 44.82
C GLU A 169 3.29 -12.35 44.39
N THR A 170 2.15 -12.53 45.05
CA THR A 170 1.13 -13.48 44.68
C THR A 170 0.53 -13.15 43.29
N LEU A 171 0.24 -11.88 43.02
CA LEU A 171 -0.28 -11.44 41.74
C LEU A 171 0.72 -11.70 40.58
N VAL A 172 2.00 -11.42 40.82
CA VAL A 172 3.08 -11.73 39.85
C VAL A 172 3.19 -13.24 39.63
N CYS A 173 3.16 -14.05 40.69
CA CYS A 173 3.20 -15.51 40.57
C CYS A 173 2.02 -16.07 39.76
N ILE A 174 0.81 -15.58 40.01
CA ILE A 174 -0.38 -15.96 39.22
C ILE A 174 -0.21 -15.55 37.76
N ALA A 175 0.25 -14.32 37.51
CA ALA A 175 0.45 -13.82 36.15
C ALA A 175 1.50 -14.64 35.39
N LEU A 176 2.66 -14.94 35.98
CA LEU A 176 3.73 -15.75 35.40
C LEU A 176 3.23 -17.13 34.97
N VAL A 177 2.53 -17.84 35.88
CA VAL A 177 2.00 -19.16 35.57
C VAL A 177 0.89 -19.10 34.53
N ALA A 178 -0.03 -18.12 34.63
CA ALA A 178 -1.13 -17.96 33.67
C ALA A 178 -0.61 -17.70 32.25
N VAL A 179 0.36 -16.78 32.11
CA VAL A 179 0.98 -16.46 30.81
C VAL A 179 1.71 -17.68 30.24
N ALA A 180 2.45 -18.44 31.06
CA ALA A 180 3.14 -19.65 30.61
C ALA A 180 2.13 -20.72 30.13
N VAL A 181 1.03 -20.91 30.86
CA VAL A 181 -0.03 -21.86 30.48
C VAL A 181 -0.71 -21.43 29.18
N ILE A 182 -1.06 -20.16 29.03
CA ILE A 182 -1.63 -19.63 27.77
C ILE A 182 -0.66 -19.86 26.61
N GLY A 183 0.63 -19.56 26.79
CA GLY A 183 1.68 -19.81 25.81
C GLY A 183 1.79 -21.29 25.41
N TYR A 184 1.73 -22.19 26.39
CA TYR A 184 1.73 -23.63 26.15
C TYR A 184 0.48 -24.08 25.39
N LEU A 185 -0.72 -23.71 25.85
CA LEU A 185 -1.98 -24.06 25.18
C LEU A 185 -2.01 -23.56 23.73
N SER A 186 -1.55 -22.33 23.50
CA SER A 186 -1.41 -21.79 22.14
C SER A 186 -0.43 -22.60 21.29
N SER A 187 0.70 -23.02 21.87
CA SER A 187 1.72 -23.81 21.16
C SER A 187 1.19 -25.16 20.63
N ARG A 188 0.16 -25.72 21.27
CA ARG A 188 -0.48 -26.96 20.81
C ARG A 188 -1.19 -26.84 19.48
N HIS A 189 -1.57 -25.64 19.10
CA HIS A 189 -2.25 -25.32 17.84
C HIS A 189 -1.29 -24.92 16.70
N ILE A 190 0.02 -24.87 16.97
CA ILE A 190 1.02 -24.65 15.93
C ILE A 190 1.04 -25.88 15.02
N ALA A 191 0.89 -25.67 13.71
CA ALA A 191 0.92 -26.76 12.74
C ALA A 191 2.28 -27.49 12.75
N ALA A 192 2.26 -28.78 12.49
CA ALA A 192 3.47 -29.60 12.41
C ALA A 192 4.43 -29.04 11.36
N ALA A 193 5.70 -29.01 11.69
CA ALA A 193 6.75 -28.43 10.86
C ALA A 193 7.84 -29.47 10.62
N THR A 194 7.92 -29.96 9.39
CA THR A 194 8.87 -31.01 9.01
C THR A 194 10.31 -30.60 9.35
N PRO A 195 11.12 -31.50 9.93
CA PRO A 195 12.52 -31.27 10.18
C PRO A 195 13.26 -30.89 8.88
N SER A 196 14.14 -29.90 8.95
CA SER A 196 14.88 -29.45 7.76
C SER A 196 16.06 -30.34 7.43
N ASP A 197 16.67 -30.97 8.44
CA ASP A 197 17.81 -31.88 8.31
C ASP A 197 17.75 -32.98 9.36
N PRO A 198 16.89 -34.01 9.17
CA PRO A 198 16.74 -35.12 10.14
C PRO A 198 18.04 -35.94 10.37
N SER A 199 18.93 -35.94 9.40
CA SER A 199 20.20 -36.71 9.45
C SER A 199 21.31 -36.01 10.24
N LEU A 200 21.11 -34.75 10.63
CA LEU A 200 22.11 -33.92 11.31
C LEU A 200 22.60 -34.61 12.60
N ARG A 201 23.89 -34.76 12.75
CA ARG A 201 24.53 -35.19 14.00
C ARG A 201 24.82 -33.99 14.89
N ILE A 202 24.16 -33.92 16.04
CA ILE A 202 24.34 -32.81 16.98
C ILE A 202 25.75 -32.84 17.56
N ASN A 203 26.49 -31.73 17.33
CA ASN A 203 27.80 -31.55 17.96
C ASN A 203 27.62 -30.98 19.38
N ARG A 204 28.11 -31.70 20.38
CA ARG A 204 27.99 -31.31 21.80
C ARG A 204 29.04 -30.31 22.27
N ASN A 205 30.10 -30.07 21.46
CA ASN A 205 31.08 -29.04 21.77
C ASN A 205 30.56 -27.67 21.42
N LEU A 206 30.05 -26.95 22.41
CA LEU A 206 29.37 -25.68 22.28
C LEU A 206 30.23 -24.60 21.61
N PHE A 207 31.51 -24.50 22.02
CA PHE A 207 32.39 -23.45 21.48
C PHE A 207 32.80 -23.72 20.04
N ARG A 208 33.21 -24.98 19.72
CA ARG A 208 33.54 -25.35 18.35
C ARG A 208 32.36 -25.15 17.41
N GLU A 209 31.17 -25.52 17.84
CA GLU A 209 29.96 -25.39 17.04
C GLU A 209 29.55 -23.90 16.83
N THR A 210 29.67 -23.09 17.87
CA THR A 210 29.43 -21.64 17.75
C THR A 210 30.34 -21.01 16.70
N ILE A 211 31.64 -21.31 16.74
CA ILE A 211 32.59 -20.81 15.73
C ILE A 211 32.22 -21.33 14.34
N LEU A 212 31.87 -22.61 14.22
CA LEU A 212 31.54 -23.25 12.96
C LEU A 212 30.29 -22.61 12.30
N ILE A 213 29.18 -22.45 13.04
CA ILE A 213 27.94 -21.88 12.46
C ILE A 213 28.11 -20.41 12.10
N VAL A 214 28.85 -19.63 12.90
CA VAL A 214 29.15 -18.24 12.58
C VAL A 214 30.01 -18.16 11.31
N SER A 215 31.07 -18.96 11.22
CA SER A 215 31.93 -19.03 10.05
C SER A 215 31.16 -19.43 8.79
N GLN A 216 30.33 -20.47 8.86
CA GLN A 216 29.49 -20.90 7.74
C GLN A 216 28.48 -19.82 7.33
N SER A 217 27.81 -19.17 8.28
CA SER A 217 26.87 -18.09 8.01
C SER A 217 27.56 -16.89 7.33
N PHE A 218 28.83 -16.67 7.61
CA PHE A 218 29.62 -15.57 7.05
C PHE A 218 30.16 -15.83 5.64
N GLN A 219 30.01 -17.03 5.09
CA GLN A 219 30.38 -17.33 3.69
C GLN A 219 29.44 -16.59 2.72
N ASP A 220 28.14 -16.50 3.00
CA ASP A 220 27.23 -15.66 2.23
C ASP A 220 27.38 -14.20 2.67
N LYS A 221 27.84 -13.35 1.73
CA LYS A 221 28.05 -11.91 1.99
C LYS A 221 26.77 -11.18 2.40
N ALA A 222 25.61 -11.59 1.88
CA ALA A 222 24.34 -10.93 2.22
C ALA A 222 23.88 -11.33 3.63
N ILE A 223 23.96 -12.62 3.99
CA ILE A 223 23.65 -13.12 5.33
C ILE A 223 24.59 -12.48 6.35
N LYS A 224 25.91 -12.46 6.09
CA LYS A 224 26.90 -11.80 6.94
C LYS A 224 26.53 -10.35 7.22
N ARG A 225 26.14 -9.57 6.19
CA ARG A 225 25.77 -8.18 6.33
C ARG A 225 24.49 -8.00 7.14
N CYS A 226 23.51 -8.87 6.96
CA CYS A 226 22.28 -8.85 7.74
C CYS A 226 22.54 -9.17 9.22
N ILE A 227 23.37 -10.18 9.53
CA ILE A 227 23.77 -10.51 10.89
C ILE A 227 24.47 -9.32 11.55
N LEU A 228 25.49 -8.76 10.91
CA LEU A 228 26.23 -7.61 11.47
C LEU A 228 25.32 -6.38 11.65
N GLY A 229 24.43 -6.11 10.68
CA GLY A 229 23.45 -5.02 10.79
C GLY A 229 22.46 -5.22 11.93
N SER A 230 21.93 -6.44 12.08
CA SER A 230 21.04 -6.81 13.19
C SER A 230 21.74 -6.68 14.54
N SER A 231 22.99 -7.16 14.63
CA SER A 231 23.78 -7.08 15.86
C SER A 231 24.11 -5.63 16.22
N TRP A 232 24.37 -4.78 15.25
CA TRP A 232 24.54 -3.35 15.45
C TRP A 232 23.26 -2.67 15.99
N PHE A 233 22.11 -3.03 15.48
CA PHE A 233 20.83 -2.55 16.02
C PHE A 233 20.67 -2.90 17.52
N TRP A 234 21.00 -4.15 17.90
CA TRP A 234 20.94 -4.59 19.29
C TRP A 234 22.01 -3.93 20.15
N PHE A 235 23.18 -3.59 19.59
CA PHE A 235 24.19 -2.76 20.30
C PHE A 235 23.62 -1.40 20.67
N VAL A 236 23.06 -0.68 19.70
CA VAL A 236 22.44 0.65 19.93
C VAL A 236 21.27 0.56 20.90
N GLY A 237 20.36 -0.41 20.67
CA GLY A 237 19.20 -0.62 21.53
C GLY A 237 19.57 -0.97 22.97
N ALA A 238 20.56 -1.84 23.18
CA ALA A 238 21.02 -2.23 24.51
C ALA A 238 21.61 -1.04 25.28
N THR A 239 22.44 -0.21 24.60
CA THR A 239 22.98 1.01 25.22
C THR A 239 21.88 1.96 25.66
N LEU A 240 20.91 2.26 24.80
CA LEU A 240 19.80 3.17 25.11
C LEU A 240 18.95 2.64 26.28
N LEU A 241 18.49 1.39 26.18
CA LEU A 241 17.59 0.79 27.15
C LEU A 241 18.24 0.66 28.54
N ALA A 242 19.55 0.36 28.59
CA ALA A 242 20.29 0.29 29.87
C ALA A 242 20.41 1.65 30.55
N GLN A 243 20.43 2.74 29.76
CA GLN A 243 20.63 4.08 30.28
C GLN A 243 19.33 4.88 30.54
N PHE A 244 18.14 4.36 30.16
CA PHE A 244 16.90 5.11 30.33
C PHE A 244 16.59 5.48 31.79
N ALA A 245 16.80 4.58 32.75
CA ALA A 245 16.52 4.87 34.13
C ALA A 245 17.46 5.96 34.72
N PRO A 246 18.82 5.84 34.62
CA PRO A 246 19.69 6.91 35.02
C PRO A 246 19.53 8.22 34.23
N TYR A 247 19.24 8.13 32.91
CA TYR A 247 18.96 9.30 32.07
C TYR A 247 17.76 10.12 32.58
N VAL A 248 16.66 9.46 32.94
CA VAL A 248 15.45 10.11 33.46
C VAL A 248 15.74 10.73 34.82
N LYS A 249 16.47 10.04 35.71
CA LYS A 249 16.78 10.51 37.05
C LYS A 249 17.81 11.63 37.04
N ASP A 250 18.96 11.40 36.39
CA ASP A 250 20.15 12.24 36.54
C ASP A 250 20.23 13.37 35.50
N VAL A 251 19.58 13.22 34.33
CA VAL A 251 19.60 14.22 33.26
C VAL A 251 18.27 14.98 33.16
N LEU A 252 17.14 14.26 33.22
CA LEU A 252 15.82 14.88 33.08
C LEU A 252 15.22 15.28 34.46
N HIS A 253 15.82 14.86 35.56
CA HIS A 253 15.35 15.10 36.94
C HIS A 253 13.86 14.77 37.11
N ALA A 254 13.44 13.58 36.60
CA ALA A 254 12.06 13.16 36.55
C ALA A 254 11.82 11.83 37.28
N ASP A 255 10.57 11.57 37.62
CA ASP A 255 10.15 10.40 38.38
C ASP A 255 10.19 9.08 37.53
N PRO A 256 10.11 7.89 38.17
CA PRO A 256 10.12 6.62 37.46
C PRO A 256 8.98 6.43 36.44
N ALA A 257 7.87 7.19 36.52
CA ALA A 257 6.79 7.10 35.53
C ALA A 257 7.23 7.64 34.16
N VAL A 258 8.21 8.59 34.14
CA VAL A 258 8.81 9.06 32.91
C VAL A 258 9.70 7.99 32.27
N VAL A 259 10.38 7.13 33.03
CA VAL A 259 11.09 5.96 32.49
C VAL A 259 10.11 5.05 31.73
N THR A 260 8.95 4.80 32.36
CA THR A 260 7.87 4.03 31.72
C THR A 260 7.36 4.70 30.44
N LEU A 261 7.25 6.04 30.43
CA LEU A 261 6.89 6.80 29.24
C LEU A 261 7.92 6.63 28.12
N LEU A 262 9.23 6.77 28.40
CA LEU A 262 10.29 6.59 27.40
C LEU A 262 10.29 5.16 26.84
N LEU A 263 10.16 4.13 27.68
CA LEU A 263 10.04 2.75 27.26
C LEU A 263 8.80 2.53 26.41
N THR A 264 7.69 3.19 26.73
CA THR A 264 6.45 3.13 25.94
C THR A 264 6.65 3.76 24.57
N VAL A 265 7.20 4.98 24.50
CA VAL A 265 7.48 5.68 23.23
C VAL A 265 8.41 4.84 22.36
N PHE A 266 9.47 4.28 22.95
CA PHE A 266 10.41 3.43 22.24
C PHE A 266 9.76 2.16 21.70
N SER A 267 9.03 1.42 22.53
CA SER A 267 8.40 0.14 22.13
C SER A 267 7.30 0.35 21.09
N VAL A 268 6.45 1.35 21.29
CA VAL A 268 5.42 1.73 20.32
C VAL A 268 6.05 2.23 19.02
N GLY A 269 7.12 3.01 19.10
CA GLY A 269 7.87 3.49 17.95
C GLY A 269 8.44 2.35 17.10
N VAL A 270 9.11 1.36 17.72
CA VAL A 270 9.60 0.17 16.98
C VAL A 270 8.45 -0.60 16.36
N GLY A 271 7.33 -0.76 17.08
CA GLY A 271 6.13 -1.42 16.54
C GLY A 271 5.56 -0.71 15.32
N LEU A 272 5.42 0.62 15.39
CA LEU A 272 4.97 1.45 14.27
C LEU A 272 5.93 1.40 13.09
N GLY A 273 7.24 1.46 13.36
CA GLY A 273 8.28 1.35 12.33
C GLY A 273 8.27 -0.01 11.65
N SER A 274 8.11 -1.09 12.41
CA SER A 274 7.99 -2.46 11.89
C SER A 274 6.76 -2.60 10.99
N TYR A 275 5.61 -2.08 11.41
CA TYR A 275 4.38 -2.06 10.60
C TYR A 275 4.52 -1.19 9.36
N ALA A 276 5.14 0.00 9.50
CA ALA A 276 5.39 0.90 8.37
C ALA A 276 6.33 0.26 7.34
N CYS A 277 7.29 -0.55 7.76
CA CYS A 277 8.22 -1.25 6.89
C CYS A 277 7.50 -2.14 5.87
N ASP A 278 6.53 -2.96 6.32
CA ASP A 278 5.72 -3.80 5.44
C ASP A 278 4.94 -2.96 4.40
N ARG A 279 4.31 -1.86 4.85
CA ARG A 279 3.61 -0.93 3.98
C ARG A 279 4.51 -0.26 2.94
N LEU A 280 5.71 0.17 3.35
CA LEU A 280 6.69 0.81 2.48
C LEU A 280 7.27 -0.17 1.45
N LEU A 281 7.53 -1.40 1.85
CA LEU A 281 8.08 -2.46 0.99
C LEU A 281 7.01 -3.28 0.25
N ARG A 282 5.72 -3.12 0.61
CA ARG A 282 4.58 -3.81 -0.02
C ARG A 282 4.74 -5.34 -0.05
N GLY A 283 5.24 -5.92 1.04
CA GLY A 283 5.49 -7.35 1.15
C GLY A 283 6.78 -7.85 0.49
N GLU A 284 7.53 -6.99 -0.23
CA GLU A 284 8.77 -7.39 -0.89
C GLU A 284 9.95 -7.46 0.09
N VAL A 285 10.69 -8.57 0.05
CA VAL A 285 11.86 -8.80 0.93
C VAL A 285 13.09 -8.10 0.35
N GLN A 286 13.26 -6.81 0.66
CA GLN A 286 14.33 -5.96 0.14
C GLN A 286 14.90 -5.01 1.21
N ALA A 287 16.18 -4.63 1.04
CA ALA A 287 16.87 -3.68 1.91
C ALA A 287 16.71 -2.20 1.49
N THR A 288 15.67 -1.86 0.70
CA THR A 288 15.51 -0.55 0.06
C THR A 288 15.54 0.60 1.06
N TYR A 289 14.86 0.46 2.21
CA TYR A 289 14.77 1.52 3.21
C TYR A 289 15.81 1.43 4.33
N VAL A 290 16.64 0.38 4.37
CA VAL A 290 17.69 0.20 5.40
C VAL A 290 18.68 1.38 5.44
N PRO A 291 19.21 1.90 4.32
CA PRO A 291 20.09 3.06 4.36
C PRO A 291 19.43 4.32 4.93
N LEU A 292 18.17 4.59 4.52
CA LEU A 292 17.42 5.76 4.99
C LEU A 292 17.08 5.64 6.48
N ALA A 293 16.72 4.45 6.94
CA ALA A 293 16.45 4.19 8.36
C ALA A 293 17.72 4.35 9.21
N ALA A 294 18.88 3.89 8.73
CA ALA A 294 20.16 4.06 9.40
C ALA A 294 20.55 5.55 9.52
N LEU A 295 20.32 6.35 8.48
CA LEU A 295 20.49 7.81 8.53
C LEU A 295 19.51 8.46 9.52
N GLY A 296 18.26 8.05 9.55
CA GLY A 296 17.27 8.54 10.52
C GLY A 296 17.66 8.24 11.95
N LEU A 297 18.12 7.01 12.26
CA LEU A 297 18.67 6.67 13.58
C LEU A 297 19.81 7.61 13.99
N THR A 298 20.69 7.96 13.05
CA THR A 298 21.80 8.90 13.31
C THR A 298 21.28 10.30 13.59
N LEU A 299 20.39 10.83 12.74
CA LEU A 299 19.88 12.20 12.85
C LEU A 299 19.12 12.41 14.16
N PHE A 300 18.17 11.55 14.46
CA PHE A 300 17.41 11.62 15.71
C PHE A 300 18.29 11.36 16.93
N GLY A 301 19.29 10.47 16.82
CA GLY A 301 20.23 10.22 17.92
C GLY A 301 21.15 11.41 18.21
N ILE A 302 21.61 12.13 17.20
CA ILE A 302 22.36 13.38 17.36
C ILE A 302 21.46 14.48 17.93
N ASP A 303 20.22 14.61 17.41
CA ASP A 303 19.27 15.61 17.90
C ASP A 303 18.87 15.35 19.36
N LEU A 304 18.75 14.08 19.76
CA LEU A 304 18.50 13.69 21.15
C LEU A 304 19.55 14.23 22.12
N TYR A 305 20.83 14.31 21.71
CA TYR A 305 21.87 14.96 22.53
C TYR A 305 21.55 16.44 22.77
N PHE A 306 21.24 17.19 21.69
CA PHE A 306 20.91 18.62 21.83
C PHE A 306 19.58 18.83 22.57
N ALA A 307 18.60 17.97 22.37
CA ALA A 307 17.34 17.98 23.10
C ALA A 307 17.57 17.76 24.60
N SER A 308 18.46 16.82 24.96
CA SER A 308 18.84 16.55 26.34
C SER A 308 19.49 17.77 26.99
N GLN A 309 20.44 18.41 26.31
CA GLN A 309 21.11 19.63 26.82
C GLN A 309 20.09 20.77 27.05
N HIS A 310 19.16 20.94 26.11
CA HIS A 310 18.13 21.97 26.25
C HIS A 310 17.16 21.67 27.41
N ALA A 311 16.73 20.41 27.56
CA ALA A 311 15.86 19.99 28.65
C ALA A 311 16.54 20.21 30.02
N THR A 312 17.81 19.84 30.15
CA THR A 312 18.60 20.07 31.38
C THR A 312 18.72 21.56 31.71
N ALA A 313 18.98 22.41 30.71
CA ALA A 313 19.09 23.86 30.94
C ALA A 313 17.75 24.45 31.40
N VAL A 314 16.62 24.01 30.85
CA VAL A 314 15.27 24.46 31.27
C VAL A 314 14.98 24.02 32.72
N VAL A 315 15.34 22.80 33.09
CA VAL A 315 15.17 22.29 34.44
C VAL A 315 16.03 23.09 35.42
N ALA A 316 17.29 23.37 35.11
CA ALA A 316 18.21 24.15 35.95
C ALA A 316 17.71 25.57 36.21
N THR A 317 17.01 26.18 35.23
CA THR A 317 16.44 27.54 35.41
C THR A 317 15.13 27.54 36.20
N ALA A 318 14.40 26.41 36.24
CA ALA A 318 13.10 26.26 36.90
C ALA A 318 13.24 25.71 38.35
N ALA A 319 14.40 25.14 38.71
CA ALA A 319 14.59 24.41 39.98
C ALA A 319 14.68 25.36 41.16
N THR A 320 13.56 25.51 41.84
CA THR A 320 13.49 26.06 43.23
C THR A 320 13.22 24.98 44.27
N THR A 321 13.07 23.70 43.87
CA THR A 321 12.73 22.57 44.77
C THR A 321 13.48 21.31 44.38
N GLU A 322 13.99 20.57 45.35
CA GLU A 322 14.72 19.29 45.26
C GLU A 322 13.83 18.10 44.76
N SER A 323 12.57 18.33 44.37
CA SER A 323 11.65 17.28 44.01
C SER A 323 11.72 16.90 42.50
N LEU A 324 11.78 15.59 42.22
CA LEU A 324 11.73 15.08 40.83
C LEU A 324 10.44 15.51 40.14
N GLN A 325 10.52 15.83 38.83
CA GLN A 325 9.36 16.17 38.01
C GLN A 325 8.41 14.99 37.91
N SER A 326 7.14 15.20 38.27
CA SER A 326 6.09 14.20 37.97
C SER A 326 5.87 14.07 36.48
N LEU A 327 5.29 12.94 36.05
CA LEU A 327 4.90 12.71 34.63
C LEU A 327 4.08 13.87 34.04
N ARG A 328 3.15 14.42 34.83
CA ARG A 328 2.31 15.55 34.38
C ARG A 328 3.13 16.82 34.17
N THR A 329 4.03 17.11 35.09
CA THR A 329 4.95 18.26 35.00
C THR A 329 5.89 18.11 33.82
N PHE A 330 6.46 16.92 33.65
CA PHE A 330 7.32 16.57 32.49
C PHE A 330 6.65 16.83 31.15
N LEU A 331 5.40 16.40 30.98
CA LEU A 331 4.63 16.61 29.74
C LEU A 331 4.16 18.06 29.54
N SER A 332 4.12 18.88 30.58
CA SER A 332 3.76 20.29 30.45
C SER A 332 4.93 21.17 29.95
N VAL A 333 6.17 20.68 30.00
CA VAL A 333 7.36 21.39 29.52
C VAL A 333 7.61 21.12 28.04
N PRO A 334 7.52 22.12 27.12
CA PRO A 334 7.68 21.90 25.69
C PRO A 334 9.02 21.30 25.26
N ALA A 335 10.12 21.63 25.99
CA ALA A 335 11.45 21.09 25.72
C ALA A 335 11.50 19.55 25.77
N ASN A 336 10.74 18.94 26.68
CA ASN A 336 10.71 17.49 26.87
C ASN A 336 10.03 16.74 25.68
N TRP A 337 9.14 17.42 24.94
CA TRP A 337 8.51 16.83 23.76
C TRP A 337 9.52 16.56 22.64
N ARG A 338 10.60 17.37 22.54
CA ARG A 338 11.67 17.11 21.57
C ARG A 338 12.39 15.80 21.89
N VAL A 339 12.67 15.54 23.17
CA VAL A 339 13.26 14.26 23.62
C VAL A 339 12.36 13.07 23.23
N LEU A 340 11.05 13.20 23.48
CA LEU A 340 10.07 12.16 23.12
C LEU A 340 9.98 11.95 21.61
N PHE A 341 10.02 13.03 20.83
CA PHE A 341 9.97 13.00 19.37
C PHE A 341 11.22 12.32 18.80
N ASP A 342 12.41 12.66 19.29
CA ASP A 342 13.66 12.08 18.82
C ASP A 342 13.75 10.60 19.18
N LEU A 343 13.37 10.24 20.41
CA LEU A 343 13.33 8.83 20.81
C LEU A 343 12.32 8.02 19.99
N GLY A 344 11.14 8.58 19.76
CA GLY A 344 10.11 7.97 18.92
C GLY A 344 10.57 7.82 17.47
N GLY A 345 11.24 8.85 16.91
CA GLY A 345 11.83 8.84 15.57
C GLY A 345 12.94 7.78 15.43
N MET A 346 13.84 7.68 16.43
CA MET A 346 14.85 6.61 16.50
C MET A 346 14.18 5.23 16.51
N ALA A 347 13.17 5.04 17.33
CA ALA A 347 12.48 3.78 17.49
C ALA A 347 11.75 3.36 16.19
N ILE A 348 11.07 4.29 15.51
CA ILE A 348 10.43 4.05 14.20
C ILE A 348 11.48 3.66 13.16
N CYS A 349 12.58 4.42 13.07
CA CYS A 349 13.68 4.09 12.19
C CYS A 349 14.28 2.71 12.50
N GLY A 350 14.40 2.37 13.80
CA GLY A 350 14.86 1.06 14.26
C GLY A 350 13.98 -0.09 13.77
N GLY A 351 12.66 0.07 13.83
CA GLY A 351 11.70 -0.91 13.29
C GLY A 351 11.82 -1.09 11.78
N ILE A 352 11.91 0.02 11.03
CA ILE A 352 12.12 -0.01 9.57
C ILE A 352 13.48 -0.64 9.21
N TYR A 353 14.50 -0.49 10.05
CA TYR A 353 15.84 -1.03 9.85
C TYR A 353 15.90 -2.55 10.05
N ILE A 354 15.34 -3.05 11.17
CA ILE A 354 15.57 -4.44 11.63
C ILE A 354 14.72 -5.48 10.87
N VAL A 355 13.47 -5.15 10.54
CA VAL A 355 12.52 -6.09 9.94
C VAL A 355 13.02 -6.66 8.60
N PRO A 356 13.49 -5.86 7.63
CA PRO A 356 13.97 -6.41 6.37
C PRO A 356 15.24 -7.25 6.53
N LEU A 357 16.09 -6.98 7.52
CA LEU A 357 17.29 -7.78 7.76
C LEU A 357 16.94 -9.21 8.17
N TYR A 358 15.97 -9.39 9.08
CA TYR A 358 15.45 -10.71 9.45
C TYR A 358 14.77 -11.42 8.27
N ALA A 359 13.94 -10.71 7.52
CA ALA A 359 13.26 -11.28 6.36
C ALA A 359 14.26 -11.76 5.27
N ILE A 360 15.29 -10.96 4.99
CA ILE A 360 16.36 -11.31 4.02
C ILE A 360 17.15 -12.53 4.51
N MET A 361 17.52 -12.59 5.81
CA MET A 361 18.21 -13.75 6.37
C MET A 361 17.38 -15.03 6.21
N GLN A 362 16.08 -14.96 6.52
CA GLN A 362 15.18 -16.11 6.40
C GLN A 362 14.97 -16.54 4.94
N HIS A 363 14.82 -15.58 4.03
CA HIS A 363 14.56 -15.85 2.62
C HIS A 363 15.80 -16.45 1.92
N ARG A 364 17.00 -15.92 2.21
CA ARG A 364 18.26 -16.36 1.58
C ARG A 364 18.87 -17.63 2.19
N SER A 365 18.51 -17.92 3.43
CA SER A 365 19.05 -19.11 4.10
C SER A 365 18.48 -20.39 3.52
N PRO A 366 19.31 -21.36 3.12
CA PRO A 366 18.86 -22.69 2.72
C PRO A 366 18.00 -23.30 3.82
N PRO A 367 16.88 -23.97 3.50
CA PRO A 367 15.99 -24.57 4.51
C PRO A 367 16.69 -25.44 5.54
N ALA A 368 17.68 -26.24 5.11
CA ALA A 368 18.45 -27.14 5.96
C ALA A 368 19.40 -26.44 6.96
N HIS A 369 19.69 -25.15 6.78
CA HIS A 369 20.63 -24.40 7.63
C HIS A 369 19.99 -23.16 8.27
N ARG A 370 18.71 -22.90 8.03
CA ARG A 370 18.04 -21.68 8.42
C ARG A 370 18.05 -21.41 9.92
N ALA A 371 17.78 -22.42 10.72
CA ALA A 371 17.78 -22.27 12.19
C ALA A 371 19.21 -22.02 12.72
N ARG A 372 20.23 -22.60 12.11
CA ARG A 372 21.64 -22.34 12.44
C ARG A 372 22.08 -20.94 12.08
N VAL A 373 21.62 -20.37 10.95
CA VAL A 373 21.88 -18.96 10.58
C VAL A 373 21.24 -18.02 11.61
N ILE A 374 20.02 -18.28 12.04
CA ILE A 374 19.35 -17.49 13.07
C ILE A 374 20.03 -17.64 14.43
N ALA A 375 20.49 -18.85 14.77
CA ALA A 375 21.32 -19.07 15.96
C ALA A 375 22.63 -18.28 15.91
N SER A 376 23.31 -18.24 14.76
CA SER A 376 24.49 -17.39 14.52
C SER A 376 24.17 -15.91 14.75
N ASN A 377 23.02 -15.42 14.25
CA ASN A 377 22.57 -14.07 14.51
C ASN A 377 22.36 -13.78 16.01
N ASN A 378 21.74 -14.72 16.75
CA ASN A 378 21.55 -14.56 18.18
C ASN A 378 22.87 -14.51 18.98
N VAL A 379 23.85 -15.35 18.61
CA VAL A 379 25.20 -15.31 19.18
C VAL A 379 25.85 -13.95 18.95
N MET A 380 25.79 -13.44 17.73
CA MET A 380 26.39 -12.15 17.37
C MET A 380 25.65 -10.99 18.05
N ASN A 381 24.33 -11.05 18.14
CA ASN A 381 23.54 -10.07 18.89
C ASN A 381 23.93 -10.01 20.36
N ALA A 382 24.05 -11.19 21.02
CA ALA A 382 24.50 -11.28 22.42
C ALA A 382 25.91 -10.72 22.60
N LEU A 383 26.84 -11.05 21.69
CA LEU A 383 28.20 -10.49 21.70
C LEU A 383 28.20 -8.97 21.63
N PHE A 384 27.43 -8.39 20.68
CA PHE A 384 27.35 -6.94 20.52
C PHE A 384 26.68 -6.25 21.72
N MET A 385 25.68 -6.88 22.35
CA MET A 385 25.09 -6.37 23.59
C MET A 385 26.09 -6.37 24.75
N VAL A 386 26.92 -7.42 24.88
CA VAL A 386 28.00 -7.45 25.91
C VAL A 386 29.04 -6.38 25.62
N VAL A 387 29.48 -6.22 24.37
CA VAL A 387 30.44 -5.18 23.98
C VAL A 387 29.86 -3.78 24.25
N SER A 388 28.58 -3.56 23.99
CA SER A 388 27.86 -2.34 24.29
C SER A 388 27.90 -2.00 25.79
N ALA A 389 27.61 -3.00 26.64
CA ALA A 389 27.66 -2.82 28.10
C ALA A 389 29.06 -2.49 28.62
N LEU A 390 30.08 -3.23 28.13
CA LEU A 390 31.48 -2.97 28.51
C LEU A 390 31.93 -1.57 28.06
N LEU A 391 31.62 -1.18 26.85
CA LEU A 391 31.95 0.16 26.33
C LEU A 391 31.27 1.25 27.14
N THR A 392 29.99 1.06 27.49
CA THR A 392 29.26 2.01 28.36
C THR A 392 29.90 2.14 29.71
N ILE A 393 30.34 1.03 30.35
CA ILE A 393 31.06 1.05 31.63
C ILE A 393 32.38 1.85 31.49
N VAL A 394 33.15 1.61 30.46
CA VAL A 394 34.40 2.33 30.21
C VAL A 394 34.15 3.82 30.00
N MET A 395 33.12 4.19 29.23
CA MET A 395 32.78 5.62 29.02
C MET A 395 32.37 6.30 30.31
N LEU A 396 31.53 5.66 31.13
CA LEU A 396 31.17 6.19 32.46
C LEU A 396 32.39 6.33 33.40
N ALA A 397 33.32 5.36 33.38
CA ALA A 397 34.58 5.44 34.11
C ALA A 397 35.51 6.59 33.64
N LEU A 398 35.38 6.96 32.36
CA LEU A 398 36.04 8.12 31.76
C LEU A 398 35.24 9.43 31.94
N HIS A 399 34.24 9.44 32.82
CA HIS A 399 33.39 10.58 33.14
C HIS A 399 32.54 11.15 32.02
N PHE A 400 32.21 10.33 30.98
CA PHE A 400 31.24 10.73 29.99
C PHE A 400 29.85 10.80 30.61
N THR A 401 29.11 11.84 30.29
CA THR A 401 27.70 11.98 30.65
C THR A 401 26.82 11.08 29.82
N ILE A 402 25.61 10.74 30.27
CA ILE A 402 24.67 9.88 29.51
C ILE A 402 24.33 10.46 28.15
N PRO A 403 24.04 11.79 28.00
CA PRO A 403 23.84 12.37 26.65
C PRO A 403 25.07 12.23 25.74
N GLU A 404 26.29 12.34 26.25
CA GLU A 404 27.53 12.14 25.47
C GLU A 404 27.69 10.68 25.03
N ILE A 405 27.26 9.72 25.86
CA ILE A 405 27.21 8.30 25.45
C ILE A 405 26.21 8.13 24.30
N PHE A 406 25.02 8.73 24.36
CA PHE A 406 24.05 8.68 23.29
C PHE A 406 24.58 9.32 22.00
N LEU A 407 25.25 10.47 22.11
CA LEU A 407 25.90 11.12 20.97
C LEU A 407 26.98 10.22 20.34
N SER A 408 27.84 9.62 21.18
CA SER A 408 28.91 8.74 20.71
C SER A 408 28.36 7.54 19.93
N VAL A 409 27.29 6.92 20.44
CA VAL A 409 26.58 5.83 19.75
C VAL A 409 25.93 6.31 18.44
N ALA A 410 25.32 7.52 18.45
CA ALA A 410 24.72 8.10 17.26
C ALA A 410 25.75 8.43 16.17
N VAL A 411 26.93 8.96 16.56
CA VAL A 411 28.05 9.22 15.63
C VAL A 411 28.61 7.91 15.08
N ALA A 412 28.80 6.90 15.94
CA ALA A 412 29.20 5.56 15.50
C ALA A 412 28.18 4.94 14.53
N ASN A 413 26.88 5.11 14.82
CA ASN A 413 25.80 4.72 13.89
C ASN A 413 25.89 5.51 12.58
N GLY A 414 26.29 6.78 12.61
CA GLY A 414 26.54 7.59 11.41
C GLY A 414 27.63 7.00 10.50
N ALA A 415 28.71 6.50 11.09
CA ALA A 415 29.74 5.79 10.34
C ALA A 415 29.23 4.49 9.72
N VAL A 416 28.42 3.72 10.46
CA VAL A 416 27.75 2.51 9.96
C VAL A 416 26.74 2.86 8.87
N ALA A 417 25.94 3.91 9.05
CA ALA A 417 24.99 4.39 8.06
C ALA A 417 25.67 4.81 6.76
N LEU A 418 26.80 5.54 6.87
CA LEU A 418 27.61 5.93 5.71
C LEU A 418 28.18 4.71 4.99
N TYR A 419 28.64 3.70 5.72
CA TYR A 419 29.09 2.43 5.16
C TYR A 419 27.95 1.72 4.42
N ILE A 420 26.74 1.65 5.02
CA ILE A 420 25.55 1.04 4.39
C ILE A 420 25.16 1.83 3.12
N CYS A 421 25.17 3.17 3.16
CA CYS A 421 24.88 4.02 2.01
C CYS A 421 25.88 3.81 0.87
N ARG A 422 27.17 3.64 1.18
CA ARG A 422 28.20 3.30 0.18
C ARG A 422 28.05 1.89 -0.38
N LEU A 423 27.54 0.97 0.43
CA LEU A 423 27.32 -0.41 0.03
C LEU A 423 26.07 -0.58 -0.83
N LEU A 424 25.04 0.22 -0.57
CA LEU A 424 23.73 0.18 -1.20
C LEU A 424 23.31 1.56 -1.74
N PRO A 425 24.11 2.21 -2.60
CA PRO A 425 23.81 3.55 -3.09
C PRO A 425 22.51 3.58 -3.89
N ASP A 426 22.25 2.56 -4.70
CA ASP A 426 21.03 2.43 -5.49
C ASP A 426 19.78 2.31 -4.58
N ALA A 427 19.88 1.58 -3.46
CA ALA A 427 18.80 1.44 -2.50
C ALA A 427 18.49 2.76 -1.80
N LEU A 428 19.52 3.53 -1.42
CA LEU A 428 19.33 4.85 -0.81
C LEU A 428 18.61 5.80 -1.78
N VAL A 429 19.12 5.94 -3.00
CA VAL A 429 18.50 6.84 -3.99
C VAL A 429 17.07 6.39 -4.32
N ARG A 430 16.84 5.09 -4.46
CA ARG A 430 15.52 4.51 -4.72
C ARG A 430 14.56 4.78 -3.56
N SER A 431 14.98 4.60 -2.31
CA SER A 431 14.13 4.85 -1.14
C SER A 431 13.72 6.32 -1.01
N VAL A 432 14.67 7.24 -1.22
CA VAL A 432 14.40 8.68 -1.21
C VAL A 432 13.43 9.05 -2.33
N LEU A 433 13.70 8.62 -3.56
CA LEU A 433 12.82 8.91 -4.70
C LEU A 433 11.43 8.31 -4.51
N ARG A 434 11.33 7.04 -4.09
CA ARG A 434 10.05 6.38 -3.83
C ARG A 434 9.26 7.12 -2.77
N SER A 435 9.89 7.55 -1.67
CA SER A 435 9.26 8.32 -0.60
C SER A 435 8.76 9.68 -1.10
N VAL A 436 9.60 10.43 -1.81
CA VAL A 436 9.25 11.74 -2.37
C VAL A 436 8.12 11.63 -3.40
N LEU A 437 8.21 10.66 -4.31
CA LEU A 437 7.17 10.44 -5.32
C LEU A 437 5.85 9.97 -4.70
N THR A 438 5.89 9.11 -3.69
CA THR A 438 4.68 8.68 -2.98
C THR A 438 4.04 9.85 -2.23
N LEU A 439 4.84 10.67 -1.55
CA LEU A 439 4.35 11.83 -0.81
C LEU A 439 3.75 12.91 -1.73
N LEU A 440 4.44 13.25 -2.80
CA LEU A 440 4.03 14.33 -3.70
C LEU A 440 2.97 13.89 -4.71
N TYR A 441 3.13 12.74 -5.33
CA TYR A 441 2.28 12.27 -6.44
C TYR A 441 1.31 11.17 -6.04
N HIS A 442 1.31 10.74 -4.76
CA HIS A 442 0.44 9.65 -4.26
C HIS A 442 0.49 8.43 -5.19
N VAL A 443 1.72 8.01 -5.54
CA VAL A 443 1.95 6.94 -6.51
C VAL A 443 1.42 5.61 -5.99
N GLU A 444 0.54 4.99 -6.77
CA GLU A 444 -0.04 3.67 -6.51
C GLU A 444 0.47 2.67 -7.55
N LEU A 445 1.07 1.56 -7.07
CA LEU A 445 1.47 0.44 -7.93
C LEU A 445 0.45 -0.69 -7.75
N ARG A 446 -0.23 -1.06 -8.84
CA ARG A 446 -1.25 -2.13 -8.88
C ARG A 446 -0.67 -3.39 -9.51
N HIS A 447 -1.00 -4.53 -8.92
CA HIS A 447 -0.59 -5.86 -9.35
C HIS A 447 0.93 -6.07 -9.44
N PRO A 448 1.72 -5.69 -8.40
CA PRO A 448 3.18 -5.89 -8.40
C PRO A 448 3.58 -7.36 -8.50
N GLU A 449 2.75 -8.29 -8.05
CA GLU A 449 2.95 -9.75 -8.13
C GLU A 449 3.23 -10.23 -9.56
N ARG A 450 2.60 -9.61 -10.56
CA ARG A 450 2.77 -9.96 -11.98
C ARG A 450 4.21 -9.71 -12.49
N TYR A 451 4.94 -8.81 -11.83
CA TYR A 451 6.34 -8.59 -12.14
C TYR A 451 7.21 -9.81 -11.77
N THR A 452 6.90 -10.45 -10.64
CA THR A 452 7.57 -11.67 -10.20
C THR A 452 7.17 -12.87 -11.06
N ASP A 453 5.89 -12.96 -11.42
CA ASP A 453 5.33 -14.04 -12.25
C ASP A 453 5.89 -14.03 -13.69
N ALA A 454 6.37 -12.89 -14.17
CA ALA A 454 6.96 -12.75 -15.49
C ALA A 454 8.32 -13.46 -15.64
N GLY A 455 8.95 -13.90 -14.53
CA GLY A 455 10.22 -14.63 -14.56
C GLY A 455 11.44 -13.73 -14.79
N SER A 456 12.50 -14.31 -15.36
CA SER A 456 13.81 -13.64 -15.52
C SER A 456 13.99 -12.95 -16.88
N ARG A 457 13.57 -13.59 -17.98
CA ARG A 457 13.73 -13.07 -19.34
C ARG A 457 12.53 -12.20 -19.73
N VAL A 458 12.58 -10.92 -19.36
CA VAL A 458 11.41 -10.01 -19.48
C VAL A 458 11.79 -8.72 -20.22
N LEU A 459 10.99 -8.38 -21.22
CA LEU A 459 10.98 -7.07 -21.84
C LEU A 459 9.79 -6.27 -21.33
N ILE A 460 10.05 -5.31 -20.45
CA ILE A 460 9.04 -4.41 -19.93
C ILE A 460 8.71 -3.36 -20.99
N VAL A 461 7.42 -3.18 -21.27
CA VAL A 461 6.93 -2.17 -22.22
C VAL A 461 5.93 -1.26 -21.52
N ALA A 462 6.06 0.06 -21.70
CA ALA A 462 5.14 1.01 -21.09
C ALA A 462 4.79 2.15 -22.07
N ASN A 463 3.66 2.79 -21.82
CA ASN A 463 3.31 4.06 -22.48
C ASN A 463 4.23 5.18 -21.99
N HIS A 464 4.47 6.19 -22.84
CA HIS A 464 5.42 7.26 -22.53
C HIS A 464 4.73 8.64 -22.53
N THR A 465 4.35 9.10 -21.34
CA THR A 465 3.51 10.30 -21.16
C THR A 465 4.25 11.48 -20.53
N SER A 466 5.30 11.19 -19.75
CA SER A 466 6.03 12.20 -18.99
C SER A 466 7.51 11.81 -18.84
N PHE A 467 8.38 12.78 -18.60
CA PHE A 467 9.77 12.51 -18.18
C PHE A 467 9.84 11.79 -16.83
N LEU A 468 8.78 11.83 -16.02
CA LEU A 468 8.70 11.08 -14.78
C LEU A 468 8.58 9.56 -15.00
N ASP A 469 8.16 9.08 -16.16
CA ASP A 469 7.84 7.67 -16.40
C ASP A 469 9.04 6.75 -16.11
N ALA A 470 10.23 7.12 -16.60
CA ALA A 470 11.45 6.36 -16.35
C ALA A 470 11.84 6.35 -14.85
N VAL A 471 11.67 7.49 -14.17
CA VAL A 471 11.96 7.65 -12.75
C VAL A 471 10.98 6.81 -11.91
N LEU A 472 9.69 6.81 -12.29
CA LEU A 472 8.65 6.01 -11.62
C LEU A 472 8.97 4.52 -11.73
N ILE A 473 9.27 4.02 -12.93
CA ILE A 473 9.62 2.61 -13.14
C ILE A 473 10.88 2.24 -12.34
N ALA A 474 11.92 3.07 -12.39
CA ALA A 474 13.18 2.84 -11.66
C ALA A 474 13.01 2.85 -10.14
N ALA A 475 12.12 3.70 -9.60
CA ALA A 475 11.89 3.83 -8.18
C ALA A 475 10.96 2.75 -7.60
N PHE A 476 9.98 2.30 -8.37
CA PHE A 476 8.90 1.43 -7.87
C PHE A 476 9.06 -0.05 -8.22
N LEU A 477 9.85 -0.41 -9.24
CA LEU A 477 10.16 -1.82 -9.52
C LEU A 477 11.36 -2.29 -8.69
N PRO A 478 11.39 -3.59 -8.30
CA PRO A 478 12.33 -4.08 -7.28
C PRO A 478 13.79 -4.17 -7.72
N GLU A 479 14.06 -4.35 -9.01
CA GLU A 479 15.38 -4.64 -9.55
C GLU A 479 15.95 -3.44 -10.33
N LYS A 480 17.27 -3.47 -10.56
CA LYS A 480 17.94 -2.50 -11.42
C LYS A 480 17.79 -2.94 -12.88
N LEU A 481 16.90 -2.29 -13.59
CA LEU A 481 16.55 -2.63 -14.97
C LEU A 481 17.54 -2.06 -15.98
N HIS A 482 17.67 -2.72 -17.13
CA HIS A 482 18.34 -2.20 -18.32
C HIS A 482 17.38 -1.34 -19.14
N PHE A 483 17.56 -0.02 -19.08
CA PHE A 483 16.71 0.94 -19.81
C PHE A 483 17.26 1.25 -21.18
N ALA A 484 16.48 1.02 -22.20
CA ALA A 484 16.73 1.52 -23.55
C ALA A 484 16.45 3.02 -23.62
N VAL A 485 17.48 3.85 -23.64
CA VAL A 485 17.37 5.31 -23.62
C VAL A 485 17.93 5.91 -24.92
N ASN A 486 17.21 6.86 -25.51
CA ASN A 486 17.70 7.59 -26.67
C ASN A 486 18.98 8.34 -26.33
N THR A 487 20.04 8.16 -27.14
CA THR A 487 21.37 8.73 -26.93
C THR A 487 21.36 10.25 -26.71
N HIS A 488 20.50 10.99 -27.41
CA HIS A 488 20.38 12.46 -27.25
C HIS A 488 19.80 12.85 -25.89
N VAL A 489 18.84 12.08 -25.37
CA VAL A 489 18.24 12.32 -24.04
C VAL A 489 19.22 11.94 -22.93
N ALA A 490 19.94 10.83 -23.08
CA ALA A 490 20.92 10.35 -22.13
C ALA A 490 22.05 11.35 -21.83
N ARG A 491 22.43 12.19 -22.82
CA ARG A 491 23.48 13.21 -22.68
C ARG A 491 23.08 14.46 -21.92
N GLN A 492 21.79 14.65 -21.60
CA GLN A 492 21.34 15.85 -20.89
C GLN A 492 21.73 15.80 -19.40
N TRP A 493 22.21 16.94 -18.87
CA TRP A 493 22.74 17.02 -17.50
C TRP A 493 21.75 16.62 -16.41
N TRP A 494 20.47 16.94 -16.58
CA TRP A 494 19.40 16.60 -15.63
C TRP A 494 19.00 15.12 -15.66
N MET A 495 19.39 14.37 -16.70
CA MET A 495 19.20 12.92 -16.78
C MET A 495 20.28 12.13 -16.01
N LYS A 496 21.43 12.73 -15.69
CA LYS A 496 22.53 12.01 -14.98
C LYS A 496 22.09 11.33 -13.69
N PRO A 497 21.29 11.95 -12.79
CA PRO A 497 20.83 11.26 -11.58
C PRO A 497 19.90 10.08 -11.87
N VAL A 498 19.07 10.20 -12.91
CA VAL A 498 18.16 9.13 -13.35
C VAL A 498 18.96 7.97 -13.95
N MET A 499 20.00 8.29 -14.73
CA MET A 499 20.90 7.28 -15.33
C MET A 499 21.69 6.49 -14.28
N ALA A 500 21.94 7.05 -13.09
CA ALA A 500 22.58 6.36 -11.99
C ALA A 500 21.67 5.28 -11.35
N LEU A 501 20.35 5.44 -11.44
CA LEU A 501 19.36 4.50 -10.88
C LEU A 501 19.15 3.26 -11.75
N VAL A 502 19.47 3.34 -13.03
CA VAL A 502 19.20 2.32 -14.03
C VAL A 502 20.49 1.92 -14.74
N ASN A 503 20.54 0.71 -15.26
CA ASN A 503 21.58 0.33 -16.22
C ASN A 503 21.17 0.92 -17.58
N ALA A 504 21.55 2.18 -17.82
CA ALA A 504 21.14 2.86 -19.04
C ALA A 504 21.88 2.28 -20.25
N PHE A 505 21.10 1.85 -21.21
CA PHE A 505 21.56 1.34 -22.48
C PHE A 505 21.27 2.35 -23.59
N PRO A 506 22.27 3.08 -24.10
CA PRO A 506 22.01 4.07 -25.14
C PRO A 506 21.61 3.36 -26.43
N LEU A 507 20.36 3.59 -26.86
CA LEU A 507 19.82 3.15 -28.14
C LEU A 507 19.89 4.33 -29.13
N ASP A 508 20.70 4.15 -30.16
CA ASP A 508 20.63 4.97 -31.35
C ASP A 508 19.59 4.31 -32.29
N PRO A 509 18.47 4.96 -32.59
CA PRO A 509 17.47 4.41 -33.48
C PRO A 509 17.98 4.10 -34.91
N THR A 510 19.09 4.68 -35.27
CA THR A 510 19.73 4.50 -36.57
C THR A 510 20.76 3.36 -36.59
N ASN A 511 21.13 2.81 -35.42
CA ASN A 511 22.17 1.77 -35.31
C ASN A 511 21.54 0.37 -35.00
N PRO A 512 21.50 -0.56 -35.95
CA PRO A 512 20.99 -1.93 -35.75
C PRO A 512 21.71 -2.75 -34.67
N LEU A 513 22.98 -2.42 -34.41
CA LEU A 513 23.78 -3.12 -33.40
C LEU A 513 23.26 -2.89 -31.98
N ALA A 514 22.63 -1.76 -31.74
CA ALA A 514 22.02 -1.46 -30.43
C ALA A 514 20.86 -2.45 -30.10
N ALA A 515 20.06 -2.83 -31.08
CA ALA A 515 19.02 -3.84 -30.91
C ALA A 515 19.60 -5.22 -30.61
N LYS A 516 20.74 -5.60 -31.23
CA LYS A 516 21.41 -6.87 -30.99
C LYS A 516 21.88 -6.98 -29.55
N SER A 517 22.47 -5.94 -28.99
CA SER A 517 22.95 -5.94 -27.60
C SER A 517 21.82 -6.09 -26.58
N LEU A 518 20.64 -5.50 -26.85
CA LEU A 518 19.45 -5.69 -26.00
C LEU A 518 18.92 -7.14 -26.07
N ILE A 519 18.96 -7.75 -27.26
CA ILE A 519 18.61 -9.17 -27.44
C ILE A 519 19.57 -10.06 -26.68
N ASP A 520 20.87 -9.74 -26.67
CA ASP A 520 21.89 -10.52 -25.95
C ASP A 520 21.74 -10.39 -24.43
N LEU A 521 21.35 -9.22 -23.91
CA LEU A 521 21.01 -9.04 -22.49
C LEU A 521 19.80 -9.89 -22.09
N LEU A 522 18.70 -9.81 -22.84
CA LEU A 522 17.50 -10.62 -22.60
C LEU A 522 17.80 -12.11 -22.64
N LYS A 523 18.65 -12.59 -23.55
CA LYS A 523 19.07 -14.00 -23.63
C LYS A 523 19.95 -14.43 -22.45
N ARG A 524 20.52 -13.50 -21.70
CA ARG A 524 21.23 -13.75 -20.42
C ARG A 524 20.29 -13.71 -19.22
N ASP A 525 18.98 -13.70 -19.47
CA ASP A 525 17.92 -13.61 -18.46
C ASP A 525 17.95 -12.29 -17.67
N GLU A 526 18.43 -11.20 -18.30
CA GLU A 526 18.40 -9.84 -17.77
C GLU A 526 17.08 -9.15 -18.14
N LYS A 527 16.53 -8.40 -17.21
CA LYS A 527 15.26 -7.66 -17.46
C LYS A 527 15.56 -6.32 -18.13
N CYS A 528 14.90 -6.07 -19.27
CA CYS A 528 15.05 -4.85 -20.06
C CYS A 528 13.75 -4.05 -20.08
N MET A 529 13.87 -2.73 -20.20
CA MET A 529 12.75 -1.79 -20.30
C MET A 529 12.86 -0.93 -21.56
N ILE A 530 11.77 -0.80 -22.30
CA ILE A 530 11.69 0.04 -23.47
C ILE A 530 10.32 0.76 -23.54
N PHE A 531 10.32 2.01 -24.05
CA PHE A 531 9.13 2.73 -24.45
C PHE A 531 8.90 2.54 -25.95
N PRO A 532 7.92 1.72 -26.37
CA PRO A 532 7.77 1.37 -27.80
C PRO A 532 7.40 2.54 -28.70
N GLU A 533 6.85 3.62 -28.11
CA GLU A 533 6.51 4.86 -28.79
C GLU A 533 7.75 5.70 -29.18
N GLY A 534 8.92 5.43 -28.59
CA GLY A 534 10.19 6.10 -28.86
C GLY A 534 10.23 7.59 -28.54
N ARG A 535 9.13 8.17 -28.09
CA ARG A 535 9.00 9.60 -27.71
C ARG A 535 7.85 9.82 -26.75
N LEU A 536 7.87 10.94 -26.02
CA LEU A 536 6.74 11.37 -25.18
C LEU A 536 5.52 11.66 -26.04
N THR A 537 4.34 11.19 -25.61
CA THR A 537 3.08 11.47 -26.31
C THR A 537 2.81 12.98 -26.37
N VAL A 538 2.24 13.42 -27.47
CA VAL A 538 1.80 14.80 -27.68
C VAL A 538 0.27 14.93 -27.73
N THR A 539 -0.45 13.81 -27.68
CA THR A 539 -1.92 13.75 -27.70
C THR A 539 -2.47 13.23 -26.37
N GLY A 540 -1.71 12.41 -25.66
CA GLY A 540 -2.14 11.67 -24.46
C GLY A 540 -2.64 10.26 -24.76
N ALA A 541 -2.92 9.95 -26.04
CA ALA A 541 -3.24 8.62 -26.54
C ALA A 541 -1.97 7.82 -26.87
N LEU A 542 -2.15 6.54 -27.17
CA LEU A 542 -1.08 5.67 -27.65
C LEU A 542 -0.64 6.15 -29.04
N MET A 543 0.65 6.45 -29.15
CA MET A 543 1.22 6.91 -30.42
C MET A 543 1.67 5.73 -31.28
N LYS A 544 2.22 6.04 -32.47
CA LYS A 544 2.83 5.04 -33.35
C LYS A 544 3.90 4.24 -32.60
N ILE A 545 3.77 2.93 -32.65
CA ILE A 545 4.74 1.97 -32.13
C ILE A 545 5.76 1.64 -33.21
N TYR A 546 7.04 1.65 -32.85
CA TYR A 546 8.11 1.29 -33.77
C TYR A 546 8.29 -0.22 -33.86
N GLU A 547 8.79 -0.72 -35.01
CA GLU A 547 9.00 -2.15 -35.26
C GLU A 547 10.12 -2.77 -34.40
N GLY A 548 11.12 -1.97 -34.00
CA GLY A 548 12.30 -2.42 -33.27
C GLY A 548 12.00 -3.19 -31.97
N PRO A 549 11.17 -2.66 -31.08
CA PRO A 549 10.83 -3.34 -29.83
C PRO A 549 10.14 -4.69 -30.04
N GLY A 550 9.24 -4.80 -31.03
CA GLY A 550 8.60 -6.07 -31.39
C GLY A 550 9.61 -7.10 -31.87
N MET A 551 10.55 -6.68 -32.73
CA MET A 551 11.64 -7.53 -33.19
C MET A 551 12.58 -7.99 -32.06
N ILE A 552 12.85 -7.12 -31.06
CA ILE A 552 13.67 -7.47 -29.91
C ILE A 552 12.97 -8.56 -29.08
N ALA A 553 11.69 -8.40 -28.80
CA ALA A 553 10.92 -9.39 -28.06
C ALA A 553 10.88 -10.76 -28.76
N ASP A 554 10.58 -10.77 -30.07
CA ASP A 554 10.53 -11.99 -30.87
C ASP A 554 11.89 -12.72 -30.89
N ARG A 555 12.98 -12.02 -31.20
CA ARG A 555 14.31 -12.64 -31.34
C ARG A 555 14.94 -13.10 -30.02
N SER A 556 14.56 -12.49 -28.91
CA SER A 556 15.04 -12.88 -27.57
C SER A 556 14.14 -13.95 -26.94
N ASP A 557 12.98 -14.25 -27.50
CA ASP A 557 11.94 -15.09 -26.90
C ASP A 557 11.59 -14.61 -25.47
N ALA A 558 11.55 -13.28 -25.28
CA ALA A 558 11.28 -12.68 -23.98
C ALA A 558 9.78 -12.57 -23.71
N GLN A 559 9.41 -12.69 -22.44
CA GLN A 559 8.07 -12.32 -22.01
C GLN A 559 7.93 -10.80 -22.05
N LEU A 560 6.82 -10.33 -22.61
CA LEU A 560 6.42 -8.92 -22.58
C LEU A 560 5.65 -8.64 -21.31
N LEU A 561 6.10 -7.67 -20.53
CA LEU A 561 5.40 -7.21 -19.34
C LEU A 561 4.89 -5.79 -19.56
N PRO A 562 3.59 -5.62 -19.90
CA PRO A 562 3.04 -4.29 -20.12
C PRO A 562 2.81 -3.57 -18.78
N ILE A 563 3.24 -2.31 -18.69
CA ILE A 563 3.00 -1.43 -17.53
C ILE A 563 2.33 -0.15 -18.00
N ARG A 564 1.12 0.10 -17.52
CA ARG A 564 0.41 1.35 -17.76
C ARG A 564 0.79 2.38 -16.70
N ILE A 565 1.24 3.56 -17.15
CA ILE A 565 1.44 4.73 -16.30
C ILE A 565 0.32 5.72 -16.63
N ASP A 566 -0.51 6.02 -15.63
CA ASP A 566 -1.61 6.99 -15.75
C ASP A 566 -1.47 8.09 -14.70
N GLY A 567 -1.89 9.32 -15.04
CA GLY A 567 -1.75 10.50 -14.17
C GLY A 567 -0.48 11.34 -14.45
N ALA A 568 0.63 10.72 -14.86
CA ALA A 568 1.89 11.42 -15.12
C ALA A 568 1.78 12.43 -16.28
N GLN A 569 0.88 12.23 -17.24
CA GLN A 569 0.56 13.14 -18.33
C GLN A 569 0.02 14.50 -17.87
N TYR A 570 -0.53 14.59 -16.65
CA TYR A 570 -1.05 15.84 -16.09
C TYR A 570 0.01 16.60 -15.27
N SER A 571 1.23 16.09 -15.16
CA SER A 571 2.34 16.74 -14.46
C SER A 571 3.02 17.82 -15.34
N PRO A 572 3.75 18.78 -14.75
CA PRO A 572 4.51 19.77 -15.50
C PRO A 572 5.60 19.18 -16.41
N PHE A 573 5.96 17.91 -16.16
CA PHE A 573 7.00 17.17 -16.90
C PHE A 573 6.48 16.48 -18.16
N SER A 574 5.20 16.67 -18.51
CA SER A 574 4.60 16.15 -19.75
C SER A 574 4.68 17.18 -20.89
N ARG A 575 4.54 16.70 -22.14
CA ARG A 575 4.43 17.54 -23.32
C ARG A 575 3.01 18.01 -23.64
N LEU A 576 2.05 17.76 -22.73
CA LEU A 576 0.63 18.10 -22.93
C LEU A 576 0.25 19.48 -22.39
N ARG A 577 1.22 20.31 -22.05
CA ARG A 577 0.97 21.69 -21.58
C ARG A 577 0.15 22.46 -22.63
N GLY A 578 -0.91 23.12 -22.17
CA GLY A 578 -1.86 23.83 -23.06
C GLY A 578 -2.96 22.95 -23.65
N LYS A 579 -2.83 21.61 -23.61
CA LYS A 579 -3.83 20.67 -24.11
C LYS A 579 -4.68 20.08 -22.99
N VAL A 580 -4.05 19.77 -21.84
CA VAL A 580 -4.71 19.27 -20.65
C VAL A 580 -4.45 20.20 -19.46
N ARG A 581 -5.25 20.08 -18.41
CA ARG A 581 -5.02 20.80 -17.16
C ARG A 581 -3.80 20.24 -16.45
N ILE A 582 -2.71 20.99 -16.40
CA ILE A 582 -1.51 20.60 -15.65
C ILE A 582 -1.72 20.83 -14.15
N ARG A 583 -1.27 19.87 -13.35
CA ARG A 583 -1.22 19.90 -11.88
C ARG A 583 0.21 19.69 -11.44
N TRP A 584 0.65 20.38 -10.39
CA TRP A 584 2.00 20.19 -9.86
C TRP A 584 2.22 18.78 -9.35
N PHE A 585 1.23 18.24 -8.65
CA PHE A 585 1.26 16.91 -8.02
C PHE A 585 -0.03 16.12 -8.34
N PRO A 586 -0.19 15.62 -9.57
CA PRO A 586 -1.31 14.75 -9.91
C PRO A 586 -1.10 13.37 -9.25
N ARG A 587 -2.18 12.71 -8.87
CA ARG A 587 -2.12 11.28 -8.48
C ARG A 587 -1.66 10.46 -9.68
N ILE A 588 -0.72 9.54 -9.46
CA ILE A 588 -0.17 8.66 -10.50
C ILE A 588 -0.46 7.21 -10.14
N THR A 589 -0.95 6.45 -11.10
CA THR A 589 -1.17 5.01 -10.97
C THR A 589 -0.28 4.27 -11.97
N MET A 590 0.42 3.26 -11.47
CA MET A 590 1.18 2.31 -12.28
C MET A 590 0.49 0.95 -12.20
N THR A 591 -0.01 0.43 -13.32
CA THR A 591 -0.69 -0.87 -13.36
C THR A 591 0.15 -1.86 -14.14
N VAL A 592 0.57 -2.93 -13.48
CA VAL A 592 1.27 -4.05 -14.12
C VAL A 592 0.24 -5.02 -14.68
N LEU A 593 0.29 -5.30 -15.98
CA LEU A 593 -0.63 -6.23 -16.64
C LEU A 593 -0.02 -7.64 -16.71
N PRO A 594 -0.84 -8.68 -16.99
CA PRO A 594 -0.32 -10.03 -17.12
C PRO A 594 0.76 -10.12 -18.19
N PRO A 595 1.85 -10.88 -17.94
CA PRO A 595 2.90 -11.08 -18.92
C PRO A 595 2.36 -11.84 -20.13
N GLN A 596 2.86 -11.50 -21.33
CA GLN A 596 2.45 -12.10 -22.59
C GLN A 596 3.68 -12.54 -23.40
N ARG A 597 3.51 -13.54 -24.25
CA ARG A 597 4.57 -13.98 -25.15
C ARG A 597 4.04 -13.96 -26.59
N PHE A 598 4.89 -13.64 -27.54
CA PHE A 598 4.48 -13.66 -28.94
C PHE A 598 4.27 -15.09 -29.42
N ALA A 599 3.22 -15.26 -30.22
CA ALA A 599 2.90 -16.50 -30.90
C ALA A 599 3.03 -16.29 -32.44
N ILE A 600 4.28 -16.29 -32.91
CA ILE A 600 4.59 -16.11 -34.33
C ILE A 600 5.05 -17.46 -34.89
N PRO A 601 4.35 -18.02 -35.93
CA PRO A 601 4.75 -19.27 -36.56
C PRO A 601 6.19 -19.23 -37.09
N ASP A 602 6.88 -20.37 -37.01
CA ASP A 602 8.30 -20.48 -37.39
C ASP A 602 8.52 -20.44 -38.93
N ASP A 603 7.49 -20.73 -39.73
CA ASP A 603 7.51 -20.63 -41.16
C ASP A 603 7.57 -19.18 -41.66
N ILE A 604 7.12 -18.23 -40.87
CA ILE A 604 7.16 -16.80 -41.20
C ILE A 604 8.55 -16.22 -40.90
N LYS A 605 9.22 -15.73 -41.94
CA LYS A 605 10.60 -15.20 -41.86
C LYS A 605 10.73 -13.79 -42.41
N GLY A 606 11.86 -13.17 -42.19
CA GLY A 606 12.27 -11.90 -42.78
C GLY A 606 11.38 -10.69 -42.41
N ARG A 607 10.94 -9.94 -43.41
CA ARG A 607 10.13 -8.73 -43.22
C ARG A 607 8.74 -9.03 -42.66
N ALA A 608 8.10 -10.12 -43.12
CA ALA A 608 6.78 -10.53 -42.69
C ALA A 608 6.77 -10.83 -41.16
N ARG A 609 7.77 -11.56 -40.66
CA ARG A 609 7.92 -11.83 -39.22
C ARG A 609 8.07 -10.55 -38.39
N ARG A 610 8.87 -9.58 -38.86
CA ARG A 610 9.01 -8.28 -38.18
C ARG A 610 7.70 -7.49 -38.15
N GLN A 611 6.96 -7.47 -39.23
CA GLN A 611 5.65 -6.80 -39.29
C GLN A 611 4.65 -7.45 -38.35
N MET A 612 4.63 -8.80 -38.27
CA MET A 612 3.74 -9.53 -37.37
C MET A 612 4.12 -9.29 -35.91
N ALA A 613 5.42 -9.29 -35.55
CA ALA A 613 5.89 -8.96 -34.20
C ALA A 613 5.50 -7.52 -33.80
N SER A 614 5.60 -6.57 -34.73
CA SER A 614 5.17 -5.18 -34.51
C SER A 614 3.64 -5.08 -34.33
N ALA A 615 2.86 -5.82 -35.09
CA ALA A 615 1.40 -5.86 -34.98
C ALA A 615 0.99 -6.46 -33.61
N GLN A 616 1.58 -7.57 -33.22
CA GLN A 616 1.31 -8.17 -31.89
C GLN A 616 1.71 -7.24 -30.75
N LEU A 617 2.85 -6.52 -30.86
CA LEU A 617 3.22 -5.51 -29.86
C LEU A 617 2.20 -4.37 -29.78
N TYR A 618 1.71 -3.91 -30.95
CA TYR A 618 0.65 -2.89 -30.98
C TYR A 618 -0.63 -3.38 -30.30
N ASP A 619 -1.00 -4.64 -30.50
CA ASP A 619 -2.16 -5.25 -29.85
C ASP A 619 -1.96 -5.34 -28.33
N VAL A 620 -0.77 -5.77 -27.86
CA VAL A 620 -0.42 -5.78 -26.42
C VAL A 620 -0.53 -4.39 -25.82
N MET A 621 -0.01 -3.37 -26.49
CA MET A 621 -0.06 -1.98 -25.99
C MET A 621 -1.50 -1.42 -26.02
N SER A 622 -2.29 -1.74 -27.04
CA SER A 622 -3.70 -1.34 -27.13
C SER A 622 -4.52 -2.02 -26.05
N GLU A 623 -4.29 -3.31 -25.81
CA GLU A 623 -4.93 -4.06 -24.73
C GLU A 623 -4.55 -3.52 -23.36
N MET A 624 -3.28 -3.13 -23.16
CA MET A 624 -2.83 -2.45 -21.95
C MET A 624 -3.61 -1.17 -21.72
N MET A 625 -3.80 -0.33 -22.76
CA MET A 625 -4.57 0.91 -22.66
C MET A 625 -6.03 0.63 -22.29
N PHE A 626 -6.63 -0.39 -22.91
CA PHE A 626 -8.01 -0.77 -22.67
C PHE A 626 -8.23 -1.35 -21.26
N ARG A 627 -7.45 -2.36 -20.86
CA ARG A 627 -7.61 -3.02 -19.54
C ARG A 627 -7.37 -2.07 -18.36
N SER A 628 -6.64 -1.00 -18.58
CA SER A 628 -6.38 0.03 -17.56
C SER A 628 -7.31 1.24 -17.65
N ALA A 629 -8.31 1.23 -18.52
CA ALA A 629 -9.19 2.37 -18.76
C ALA A 629 -10.18 2.68 -17.62
N GLY A 630 -10.23 1.85 -16.57
CA GLY A 630 -11.11 2.08 -15.41
C GLY A 630 -12.58 2.04 -15.79
N THR A 631 -13.04 0.91 -16.34
CA THR A 631 -14.42 0.73 -16.85
C THR A 631 -15.42 0.34 -15.77
N HIS A 632 -14.96 0.01 -14.56
CA HIS A 632 -15.79 -0.40 -13.43
C HIS A 632 -16.31 0.79 -12.61
N LYS A 633 -17.06 1.66 -13.27
CA LYS A 633 -17.71 2.83 -12.68
C LYS A 633 -18.97 3.21 -13.45
N THR A 634 -19.80 4.07 -12.87
CA THR A 634 -20.97 4.56 -13.60
C THR A 634 -20.58 5.64 -14.60
N LEU A 635 -21.43 5.88 -15.62
CA LEU A 635 -21.25 6.97 -16.58
C LEU A 635 -21.19 8.34 -15.89
N PHE A 636 -21.93 8.47 -14.79
CA PHE A 636 -21.91 9.72 -14.03
C PHE A 636 -20.59 9.90 -13.25
N GLN A 637 -20.04 8.85 -12.64
CA GLN A 637 -18.70 8.88 -12.05
C GLN A 637 -17.63 9.21 -13.10
N ALA A 638 -17.75 8.65 -14.31
CA ALA A 638 -16.85 8.96 -15.41
C ALA A 638 -16.94 10.45 -15.83
N LEU A 639 -18.15 11.03 -15.88
CA LEU A 639 -18.34 12.47 -16.12
C LEU A 639 -17.68 13.32 -15.02
N LEU A 640 -17.81 12.96 -13.75
CA LEU A 640 -17.18 13.67 -12.64
C LEU A 640 -15.65 13.62 -12.76
N SER A 641 -15.09 12.43 -13.01
CA SER A 641 -13.66 12.25 -13.24
C SER A 641 -13.16 13.10 -14.42
N ALA A 642 -13.89 13.14 -15.54
CA ALA A 642 -13.56 13.95 -16.70
C ALA A 642 -13.56 15.47 -16.37
N SER A 643 -14.56 15.92 -15.60
CA SER A 643 -14.63 17.32 -15.13
C SER A 643 -13.44 17.71 -14.23
N GLU A 644 -12.96 16.78 -13.42
CA GLU A 644 -11.76 16.99 -12.58
C GLU A 644 -10.48 17.03 -13.41
N VAL A 645 -10.32 16.09 -14.34
CA VAL A 645 -9.14 15.96 -15.18
C VAL A 645 -9.00 17.16 -16.13
N HIS A 646 -10.06 17.49 -16.87
CA HIS A 646 -10.02 18.53 -17.91
C HIS A 646 -10.35 19.93 -17.39
N GLY A 647 -10.92 20.02 -16.19
CA GLY A 647 -11.26 21.30 -15.53
C GLY A 647 -12.68 21.79 -15.83
N ARG A 648 -13.30 22.41 -14.82
CA ARG A 648 -14.71 22.85 -14.84
C ARG A 648 -15.03 23.92 -15.91
N HIS A 649 -14.04 24.65 -16.40
CA HIS A 649 -14.18 25.70 -17.40
C HIS A 649 -14.08 25.18 -18.84
N ARG A 650 -13.77 23.91 -19.04
CA ARG A 650 -13.66 23.30 -20.37
C ARG A 650 -15.04 23.22 -21.02
N PRO A 651 -15.22 23.77 -22.27
CA PRO A 651 -16.44 23.57 -23.06
C PRO A 651 -16.49 22.11 -23.58
N ILE A 652 -17.64 21.47 -23.42
CA ILE A 652 -17.80 20.03 -23.71
C ILE A 652 -18.94 19.72 -24.69
N VAL A 653 -19.97 20.56 -24.73
CA VAL A 653 -21.09 20.37 -25.65
C VAL A 653 -21.52 21.70 -26.26
N GLU A 654 -21.91 21.66 -27.50
CA GLU A 654 -22.40 22.80 -28.27
C GLU A 654 -23.41 22.31 -29.32
N ASP A 655 -24.40 23.12 -29.67
CA ASP A 655 -25.36 22.83 -30.69
C ASP A 655 -25.51 24.03 -31.68
N ILE A 656 -26.54 24.01 -32.51
CA ILE A 656 -26.79 25.02 -33.54
C ILE A 656 -26.97 26.43 -32.98
N GLU A 657 -27.31 26.57 -31.69
CA GLU A 657 -27.39 27.88 -31.03
C GLU A 657 -26.02 28.51 -30.75
N ARG A 658 -24.94 27.77 -30.98
CA ARG A 658 -23.55 28.19 -30.77
C ARG A 658 -23.23 28.73 -29.38
N LYS A 659 -23.88 28.17 -28.37
CA LYS A 659 -23.65 28.46 -26.95
C LYS A 659 -22.96 27.29 -26.27
N PRO A 660 -21.60 27.26 -26.28
CA PRO A 660 -20.89 26.12 -25.71
C PRO A 660 -21.13 26.03 -24.19
N LEU A 661 -21.48 24.86 -23.70
CA LEU A 661 -21.68 24.59 -22.29
C LEU A 661 -20.42 23.97 -21.70
N ARG A 662 -19.94 24.55 -20.59
CA ARG A 662 -18.74 24.09 -19.86
C ARG A 662 -19.12 23.04 -18.82
N TYR A 663 -18.18 22.17 -18.40
CA TYR A 663 -18.43 21.14 -17.38
C TYR A 663 -19.15 21.70 -16.14
N GLY A 664 -18.67 22.80 -15.56
CA GLY A 664 -19.28 23.37 -14.35
C GLY A 664 -20.74 23.78 -14.54
N ALA A 665 -21.06 24.42 -15.65
CA ALA A 665 -22.43 24.81 -15.99
C ALA A 665 -23.29 23.59 -16.39
N PHE A 666 -22.68 22.59 -17.03
CA PHE A 666 -23.32 21.33 -17.35
C PHE A 666 -23.73 20.58 -16.08
N LEU A 667 -22.83 20.39 -15.13
CA LEU A 667 -23.12 19.74 -13.83
C LEU A 667 -24.18 20.50 -13.03
N LEU A 668 -24.15 21.86 -13.04
CA LEU A 668 -25.18 22.67 -12.40
C LEU A 668 -26.57 22.34 -12.97
N ARG A 669 -26.72 22.35 -14.30
CA ARG A 669 -27.98 22.04 -14.98
C ARG A 669 -28.41 20.60 -14.71
N VAL A 670 -27.49 19.65 -14.76
CA VAL A 670 -27.71 18.22 -14.52
C VAL A 670 -28.29 17.99 -13.10
N PHE A 671 -27.64 18.52 -12.07
CA PHE A 671 -28.11 18.33 -10.69
C PHE A 671 -29.40 19.08 -10.40
N THR A 672 -29.56 20.31 -10.97
CA THR A 672 -30.82 21.06 -10.82
C THR A 672 -31.99 20.31 -11.46
N LEU A 673 -31.83 19.83 -12.70
CA LEU A 673 -32.85 19.09 -13.42
C LEU A 673 -33.17 17.76 -12.71
N GLY A 674 -32.15 16.98 -12.31
CA GLY A 674 -32.33 15.74 -11.56
C GLY A 674 -33.15 15.95 -10.28
N ARG A 675 -32.90 17.05 -9.54
CA ARG A 675 -33.66 17.41 -8.34
C ARG A 675 -35.12 17.75 -8.64
N VAL A 676 -35.40 18.49 -9.71
CA VAL A 676 -36.75 18.86 -10.13
C VAL A 676 -37.52 17.61 -10.56
N LEU A 677 -36.90 16.71 -11.33
CA LEU A 677 -37.53 15.46 -11.77
C LEU A 677 -37.93 14.58 -10.59
N LEU A 678 -37.03 14.38 -9.61
CA LEU A 678 -37.32 13.57 -8.41
C LEU A 678 -38.44 14.16 -7.55
N ARG A 679 -38.57 15.49 -7.52
CA ARG A 679 -39.56 16.13 -6.65
C ARG A 679 -40.98 16.07 -7.21
N GLY A 680 -41.19 16.15 -8.51
CA GLY A 680 -42.49 16.41 -9.07
C GLY A 680 -42.95 15.52 -10.22
N HIS A 681 -42.07 14.70 -10.77
CA HIS A 681 -42.35 14.00 -12.02
C HIS A 681 -42.02 12.51 -12.02
N LEU A 682 -41.15 12.05 -11.10
CA LEU A 682 -40.75 10.64 -10.97
C LEU A 682 -41.14 10.17 -9.55
N GLU A 683 -41.71 8.98 -9.45
CA GLU A 683 -42.03 8.39 -8.15
C GLU A 683 -40.78 8.01 -7.36
N PRO A 684 -40.82 8.13 -6.01
CA PRO A 684 -39.76 7.60 -5.17
C PRO A 684 -39.62 6.08 -5.39
N ALA A 685 -38.45 5.55 -5.35
CA ALA A 685 -38.23 4.10 -5.39
C ALA A 685 -38.83 3.49 -4.11
N ASP A 686 -39.80 2.59 -4.24
CA ASP A 686 -40.34 1.81 -3.12
C ASP A 686 -39.26 0.81 -2.67
N ALA A 687 -38.59 1.13 -1.57
CA ALA A 687 -37.54 0.32 -0.97
C ALA A 687 -38.01 -1.04 -0.43
N ALA A 688 -39.31 -1.33 -0.50
CA ALA A 688 -39.92 -2.47 0.19
C ALA A 688 -40.05 -3.76 -0.65
N GLN A 689 -39.73 -3.76 -1.93
CA GLN A 689 -40.04 -4.92 -2.81
C GLN A 689 -38.82 -5.66 -3.40
N THR A 690 -37.58 -5.37 -3.03
CA THR A 690 -36.44 -6.08 -3.62
C THR A 690 -35.64 -6.83 -2.55
N GLY A 691 -35.88 -8.14 -2.49
CA GLY A 691 -34.93 -9.08 -1.93
C GLY A 691 -33.66 -9.14 -2.80
N GLU A 692 -32.51 -9.18 -2.14
CA GLU A 692 -31.15 -9.45 -2.65
C GLU A 692 -30.70 -8.78 -3.98
N HIS A 693 -29.96 -7.69 -3.85
CA HIS A 693 -28.82 -7.23 -4.70
C HIS A 693 -29.07 -6.54 -6.04
N THR A 694 -30.27 -6.31 -6.53
CA THR A 694 -30.49 -5.55 -7.79
C THR A 694 -31.65 -4.56 -7.66
N VAL A 695 -31.36 -3.32 -7.32
CA VAL A 695 -32.33 -2.22 -7.42
C VAL A 695 -32.46 -1.85 -8.90
N SER A 696 -33.44 -2.39 -9.59
CA SER A 696 -33.84 -1.93 -10.91
C SER A 696 -34.79 -0.75 -10.74
N LEU A 697 -34.24 0.46 -10.80
CA LEU A 697 -35.06 1.67 -10.84
C LEU A 697 -35.78 1.73 -12.21
N GLU A 698 -37.06 2.12 -12.21
CA GLU A 698 -37.85 2.29 -13.43
C GLU A 698 -37.11 3.16 -14.47
N PRO A 699 -36.96 2.66 -15.70
CA PRO A 699 -36.38 3.45 -16.76
C PRO A 699 -37.31 4.60 -17.18
N VAL A 700 -36.72 5.71 -17.60
CA VAL A 700 -37.42 6.91 -18.03
C VAL A 700 -37.26 7.10 -19.53
N GLY A 701 -38.36 7.21 -20.27
CA GLY A 701 -38.33 7.43 -21.71
C GLY A 701 -37.76 8.82 -22.06
N VAL A 702 -36.89 8.86 -23.06
CA VAL A 702 -36.34 10.13 -23.57
C VAL A 702 -36.57 10.20 -25.08
N MET A 703 -37.38 11.18 -25.50
CA MET A 703 -37.70 11.44 -26.88
C MET A 703 -37.34 12.86 -27.26
N LEU A 704 -36.04 13.07 -27.57
CA LEU A 704 -35.45 14.39 -27.82
C LEU A 704 -34.54 14.36 -29.05
N PRO A 705 -34.40 15.48 -29.77
CA PRO A 705 -33.47 15.63 -30.86
C PRO A 705 -32.02 15.76 -30.32
N ASN A 706 -31.01 15.63 -31.21
CA ASN A 706 -29.61 15.86 -30.85
C ASN A 706 -29.37 17.33 -30.48
N THR A 707 -29.33 17.59 -29.21
CA THR A 707 -29.13 18.93 -28.63
C THR A 707 -28.37 18.87 -27.32
N VAL A 708 -27.86 20.01 -26.87
CA VAL A 708 -27.30 20.17 -25.53
C VAL A 708 -28.31 19.74 -24.45
N ALA A 709 -29.60 20.06 -24.63
CA ALA A 709 -30.66 19.69 -23.69
C ALA A 709 -30.80 18.17 -23.54
N ALA A 710 -30.72 17.40 -24.64
CA ALA A 710 -30.78 15.94 -24.60
C ALA A 710 -29.65 15.34 -23.78
N SER A 711 -28.43 15.84 -23.93
CA SER A 711 -27.28 15.41 -23.13
C SER A 711 -27.42 15.76 -21.64
N VAL A 712 -27.99 16.93 -21.31
CA VAL A 712 -28.28 17.33 -19.91
C VAL A 712 -29.32 16.42 -19.31
N VAL A 713 -30.40 16.09 -20.02
CA VAL A 713 -31.45 15.17 -19.57
C VAL A 713 -30.86 13.77 -19.33
N PHE A 714 -30.07 13.26 -20.25
CA PHE A 714 -29.39 11.96 -20.11
C PHE A 714 -28.59 11.91 -18.79
N PHE A 715 -27.70 12.85 -18.56
CA PHE A 715 -26.91 12.86 -17.33
C PHE A 715 -27.68 13.29 -16.08
N ALA A 716 -28.78 14.03 -16.21
CA ALA A 716 -29.66 14.31 -15.08
C ALA A 716 -30.32 13.03 -14.54
N LEU A 717 -30.82 12.17 -15.40
CA LEU A 717 -31.33 10.85 -15.03
C LEU A 717 -30.22 9.98 -14.40
N GLN A 718 -29.03 9.95 -15.00
CA GLN A 718 -27.88 9.25 -14.44
C GLN A 718 -27.49 9.76 -13.04
N SER A 719 -27.61 11.07 -12.80
CA SER A 719 -27.25 11.68 -11.51
C SER A 719 -28.15 11.26 -10.33
N ILE A 720 -29.36 10.76 -10.65
CA ILE A 720 -30.36 10.27 -9.69
C ILE A 720 -30.55 8.75 -9.75
N GLY A 721 -29.67 8.03 -10.46
CA GLY A 721 -29.68 6.57 -10.55
C GLY A 721 -30.75 6.00 -11.49
N ARG A 722 -31.39 6.79 -12.37
CA ARG A 722 -32.40 6.35 -13.32
C ARG A 722 -31.79 6.08 -14.70
N ALA A 723 -32.20 5.00 -15.36
CA ALA A 723 -31.76 4.65 -16.71
C ALA A 723 -32.60 5.34 -17.77
N PRO A 724 -32.03 6.15 -18.69
CA PRO A 724 -32.77 6.68 -19.83
C PRO A 724 -33.07 5.58 -20.84
N ALA A 725 -34.31 5.47 -21.29
CA ALA A 725 -34.73 4.66 -22.44
C ALA A 725 -34.86 5.58 -23.67
N MET A 726 -33.93 5.45 -24.62
CA MET A 726 -33.81 6.37 -25.75
C MET A 726 -34.77 5.97 -26.88
N LEU A 727 -35.94 6.64 -26.96
CA LEU A 727 -36.99 6.30 -27.91
C LEU A 727 -36.66 6.74 -29.34
N ASN A 728 -36.83 5.82 -30.29
CA ASN A 728 -36.68 6.11 -31.69
C ASN A 728 -38.02 6.63 -32.29
N PHE A 729 -38.10 7.94 -32.42
CA PHE A 729 -39.29 8.62 -32.91
C PHE A 729 -39.51 8.50 -34.44
N THR A 730 -38.58 7.88 -35.18
CA THR A 730 -38.69 7.66 -36.60
C THR A 730 -39.51 6.39 -36.97
N ASN A 731 -39.80 5.55 -35.97
CA ASN A 731 -40.47 4.27 -36.18
C ASN A 731 -42.02 4.36 -36.24
N GLY A 732 -42.59 5.58 -35.97
CA GLY A 732 -44.03 5.80 -35.96
C GLY A 732 -44.71 5.51 -34.61
N ALA A 733 -46.01 5.83 -34.51
CA ALA A 733 -46.74 5.85 -33.27
C ALA A 733 -46.92 4.47 -32.62
N ALA A 734 -47.35 3.48 -33.35
CA ALA A 734 -47.58 2.14 -32.83
C ALA A 734 -46.31 1.46 -32.28
N GLN A 735 -45.19 1.58 -33.01
CA GLN A 735 -43.93 0.97 -32.60
C GLN A 735 -43.30 1.70 -31.39
N THR A 736 -43.48 3.04 -31.29
CA THR A 736 -43.02 3.81 -30.15
C THR A 736 -43.83 3.50 -28.87
N ALA A 737 -45.16 3.34 -28.98
CA ALA A 737 -45.98 2.90 -27.86
C ALA A 737 -45.64 1.47 -27.45
N GLN A 738 -45.39 0.56 -28.38
CA GLN A 738 -44.94 -0.78 -28.07
C GLN A 738 -43.57 -0.83 -27.40
N ALA A 739 -42.62 0.05 -27.78
CA ALA A 739 -41.33 0.19 -27.13
C ALA A 739 -41.49 0.64 -25.66
N CYS A 740 -42.40 1.57 -25.37
CA CYS A 740 -42.70 1.99 -24.01
C CYS A 740 -43.30 0.83 -23.18
N ASN A 741 -44.22 0.07 -23.74
CA ASN A 741 -44.79 -1.11 -23.09
C ASN A 741 -43.73 -2.19 -22.79
N THR A 742 -42.85 -2.47 -23.78
CA THR A 742 -41.77 -3.46 -23.63
C THR A 742 -40.81 -3.13 -22.49
N ALA A 743 -40.46 -1.85 -22.33
CA ALA A 743 -39.58 -1.40 -21.27
C ALA A 743 -40.33 -0.93 -20.00
N LYS A 744 -41.67 -1.07 -19.94
CA LYS A 744 -42.54 -0.65 -18.84
C LYS A 744 -42.33 0.81 -18.47
N LEU A 745 -42.29 1.70 -19.45
CA LEU A 745 -42.07 3.13 -19.23
C LEU A 745 -43.37 3.81 -18.77
N GLU A 746 -43.35 4.40 -17.58
CA GLU A 746 -44.47 5.19 -17.05
C GLU A 746 -44.35 6.67 -17.42
N THR A 747 -43.13 7.17 -17.65
CA THR A 747 -42.84 8.56 -17.93
C THR A 747 -41.93 8.72 -19.16
N VAL A 748 -42.28 9.69 -20.04
CA VAL A 748 -41.50 10.09 -21.21
C VAL A 748 -41.19 11.58 -21.15
N LEU A 749 -39.91 11.95 -21.21
CA LEU A 749 -39.42 13.32 -21.31
C LEU A 749 -39.28 13.73 -22.78
N THR A 750 -39.92 14.84 -23.16
CA THR A 750 -39.88 15.38 -24.54
C THR A 750 -39.93 16.92 -24.56
N SER A 751 -40.01 17.52 -25.71
CA SER A 751 -40.07 18.97 -25.94
C SER A 751 -41.23 19.31 -26.85
N ARG A 752 -42.12 20.25 -26.45
CA ARG A 752 -43.26 20.73 -27.27
C ARG A 752 -42.76 21.26 -28.63
N ARG A 753 -41.69 22.06 -28.60
CA ARG A 753 -41.09 22.60 -29.81
C ARG A 753 -40.58 21.48 -30.75
N PHE A 754 -40.07 20.41 -30.18
CA PHE A 754 -39.60 19.26 -30.97
C PHE A 754 -40.77 18.46 -31.56
N VAL A 755 -41.80 18.18 -30.76
CA VAL A 755 -43.01 17.49 -31.19
C VAL A 755 -43.66 18.19 -32.38
N THR A 756 -43.95 19.50 -32.26
CA THR A 756 -44.54 20.28 -33.36
C THR A 756 -43.66 20.34 -34.59
N MET A 757 -42.33 20.57 -34.40
CA MET A 757 -41.40 20.72 -35.50
C MET A 757 -41.17 19.45 -36.30
N ALA A 758 -41.20 18.31 -35.64
CA ALA A 758 -40.98 16.98 -36.22
C ALA A 758 -42.31 16.28 -36.57
N LYS A 759 -43.46 16.93 -36.32
CA LYS A 759 -44.81 16.39 -36.55
C LYS A 759 -45.05 15.06 -35.82
N LEU A 760 -44.77 15.04 -34.53
CA LEU A 760 -44.81 13.83 -33.68
C LEU A 760 -46.11 13.78 -32.81
N GLU A 761 -47.11 14.57 -33.11
CA GLU A 761 -48.36 14.65 -32.31
C GLU A 761 -49.03 13.28 -32.23
N ALA A 762 -49.11 12.52 -33.32
CA ALA A 762 -49.67 11.18 -33.33
C ALA A 762 -48.93 10.17 -32.45
N ILE A 763 -47.60 10.39 -32.24
CA ILE A 763 -46.82 9.56 -31.28
C ILE A 763 -47.23 9.94 -29.85
N ILE A 764 -47.33 11.22 -29.55
CA ILE A 764 -47.76 11.66 -28.22
C ILE A 764 -49.16 11.15 -27.86
N ASP A 765 -50.12 11.23 -28.82
CA ASP A 765 -51.50 10.71 -28.61
C ASP A 765 -51.51 9.21 -28.33
N ALA A 766 -50.68 8.44 -29.06
CA ALA A 766 -50.53 7.00 -28.84
C ALA A 766 -49.91 6.67 -27.49
N LEU A 767 -48.91 7.45 -27.04
CA LEU A 767 -48.29 7.27 -25.71
C LEU A 767 -49.25 7.59 -24.59
N VAL A 768 -50.02 8.68 -24.68
CA VAL A 768 -51.04 9.05 -23.71
C VAL A 768 -52.12 7.99 -23.66
N ALA A 769 -52.59 7.47 -24.81
CA ALA A 769 -53.55 6.37 -24.88
C ALA A 769 -53.04 5.07 -24.25
N ALA A 770 -51.70 4.85 -24.29
CA ALA A 770 -51.03 3.73 -23.59
C ALA A 770 -50.82 3.99 -22.07
N GLY A 771 -51.32 5.11 -21.53
CA GLY A 771 -51.17 5.45 -20.09
C GLY A 771 -49.81 6.05 -19.72
N VAL A 772 -48.97 6.42 -20.68
CA VAL A 772 -47.64 6.99 -20.40
C VAL A 772 -47.75 8.49 -20.10
N LYS A 773 -47.18 8.93 -18.97
CA LYS A 773 -47.08 10.34 -18.57
C LYS A 773 -46.08 11.09 -19.43
N ILE A 774 -46.53 12.15 -20.12
CA ILE A 774 -45.63 12.98 -20.93
C ILE A 774 -45.19 14.21 -20.12
N VAL A 775 -43.91 14.42 -20.02
CA VAL A 775 -43.28 15.58 -19.34
C VAL A 775 -42.58 16.44 -20.37
N TYR A 776 -43.00 17.67 -20.52
CA TYR A 776 -42.37 18.61 -21.46
C TYR A 776 -41.30 19.43 -20.76
N LEU A 777 -40.12 19.52 -21.39
CA LEU A 777 -38.98 20.27 -20.85
C LEU A 777 -39.26 21.74 -20.68
N GLU A 778 -40.17 22.32 -21.48
CA GLU A 778 -40.58 23.71 -21.42
C GLU A 778 -41.40 24.03 -20.17
N ASP A 779 -42.06 23.05 -19.57
CA ASP A 779 -42.86 23.24 -18.34
C ASP A 779 -41.96 23.20 -17.09
N LEU A 780 -40.82 22.56 -17.14
CA LEU A 780 -39.95 22.39 -15.98
C LEU A 780 -39.38 23.70 -15.40
N PRO A 781 -38.98 24.72 -16.20
CA PRO A 781 -38.50 25.99 -15.66
C PRO A 781 -39.45 26.70 -14.72
N THR A 782 -40.77 26.54 -14.94
CA THR A 782 -41.83 27.16 -14.08
C THR A 782 -41.94 26.44 -12.74
N THR A 783 -41.52 25.19 -12.66
CA THR A 783 -41.56 24.36 -11.43
C THR A 783 -40.28 24.46 -10.60
N VAL A 784 -39.20 25.07 -11.16
CA VAL A 784 -37.91 25.24 -10.47
C VAL A 784 -38.02 26.25 -9.34
N ARG A 785 -37.81 25.77 -8.12
CA ARG A 785 -37.82 26.61 -6.91
C ARG A 785 -36.40 27.13 -6.62
N TRP A 786 -36.30 28.16 -5.79
CA TRP A 786 -34.99 28.70 -5.42
C TRP A 786 -34.06 27.67 -4.75
N HIS A 787 -34.64 26.77 -3.91
CA HIS A 787 -33.88 25.73 -3.24
C HIS A 787 -33.37 24.62 -4.19
N ASP A 788 -34.00 24.40 -5.34
CA ASP A 788 -33.49 23.51 -6.39
C ASP A 788 -32.25 24.13 -7.06
N LYS A 789 -32.25 25.44 -7.29
CA LYS A 789 -31.10 26.19 -7.79
C LYS A 789 -29.94 26.17 -6.77
N ALA A 790 -30.25 26.40 -5.49
CA ALA A 790 -29.28 26.35 -4.39
C ALA A 790 -28.66 24.96 -4.25
N TYR A 791 -29.49 23.90 -4.30
CA TYR A 791 -29.00 22.53 -4.31
C TYR A 791 -28.14 22.26 -5.52
N GLY A 792 -28.56 22.64 -6.74
CA GLY A 792 -27.75 22.46 -7.95
C GLY A 792 -26.39 23.15 -7.87
N LEU A 793 -26.32 24.35 -7.30
CA LEU A 793 -25.09 25.09 -7.07
C LEU A 793 -24.15 24.34 -6.10
N LEU A 794 -24.68 23.92 -4.94
CA LEU A 794 -23.95 23.18 -3.94
C LEU A 794 -23.50 21.81 -4.49
N ALA A 795 -24.41 21.07 -5.12
CA ALA A 795 -24.13 19.78 -5.74
C ALA A 795 -23.07 19.88 -6.85
N SER A 796 -23.14 20.91 -7.68
CA SER A 796 -22.11 21.15 -8.68
C SER A 796 -20.74 21.46 -8.05
N ARG A 797 -20.67 22.03 -6.83
CA ARG A 797 -19.41 22.35 -6.12
C ARG A 797 -18.85 21.11 -5.42
N PHE A 798 -19.72 20.23 -4.89
CA PHE A 798 -19.38 18.97 -4.20
C PHE A 798 -20.04 17.77 -4.90
N PRO A 799 -19.71 17.48 -6.16
CA PRO A 799 -20.50 16.59 -7.01
C PRO A 799 -20.45 15.12 -6.55
N HIS A 800 -19.34 14.65 -6.02
CA HIS A 800 -19.23 13.26 -5.49
C HIS A 800 -20.13 13.04 -4.28
N TRP A 801 -20.17 14.01 -3.35
CA TRP A 801 -21.06 13.95 -2.20
C TRP A 801 -22.53 13.95 -2.63
N ALA A 802 -22.89 14.84 -3.57
CA ALA A 802 -24.27 14.94 -4.05
C ALA A 802 -24.71 13.67 -4.77
N TYR A 803 -23.85 13.10 -5.61
CA TYR A 803 -24.11 11.86 -6.31
C TYR A 803 -24.28 10.67 -5.34
N ALA A 804 -23.36 10.51 -4.40
CA ALA A 804 -23.46 9.46 -3.37
C ALA A 804 -24.74 9.59 -2.51
N ARG A 805 -25.20 10.83 -2.25
CA ARG A 805 -26.48 11.09 -1.56
C ARG A 805 -27.67 10.68 -2.41
N ASN A 806 -27.67 11.04 -3.71
CA ASN A 806 -28.74 10.70 -4.63
C ASN A 806 -28.86 9.19 -4.81
N LEU A 807 -27.77 8.47 -4.97
CA LEU A 807 -27.75 7.00 -5.08
C LEU A 807 -28.35 6.33 -3.82
N ARG A 808 -28.01 6.81 -2.63
CA ARG A 808 -28.61 6.29 -1.39
C ARG A 808 -30.11 6.55 -1.32
N GLY A 809 -30.56 7.73 -1.77
CA GLY A 809 -31.99 8.06 -1.90
C GLY A 809 -32.72 7.21 -2.94
N ALA A 810 -31.98 6.64 -3.91
CA ALA A 810 -32.48 5.73 -4.92
C ALA A 810 -32.38 4.26 -4.51
N GLY A 811 -32.06 3.94 -3.25
CA GLY A 811 -32.01 2.56 -2.73
C GLY A 811 -30.66 1.84 -2.94
N TYR A 812 -29.63 2.48 -3.49
CA TYR A 812 -28.32 1.87 -3.60
C TYR A 812 -27.58 1.88 -2.26
N VAL A 813 -27.33 0.70 -1.71
CA VAL A 813 -26.65 0.52 -0.40
C VAL A 813 -25.13 0.78 -0.48
N ALA A 814 -24.53 0.52 -1.65
CA ALA A 814 -23.09 0.68 -1.84
C ALA A 814 -22.69 2.15 -2.05
N LYS A 815 -21.71 2.63 -1.23
CA LYS A 815 -21.12 3.95 -1.43
C LYS A 815 -20.11 3.87 -2.58
N PRO A 816 -20.24 4.68 -3.65
CA PRO A 816 -19.24 4.71 -4.71
C PRO A 816 -17.90 5.20 -4.14
N THR A 817 -16.84 4.52 -4.47
CA THR A 817 -15.47 4.85 -4.07
C THR A 817 -14.70 5.45 -5.25
N THR A 818 -13.53 6.03 -4.97
CA THR A 818 -12.60 6.47 -6.01
C THR A 818 -11.72 5.33 -6.50
N ASP A 819 -11.83 4.15 -5.89
CA ASP A 819 -11.14 2.94 -6.31
C ASP A 819 -12.00 2.19 -7.33
N ASP A 820 -11.53 2.15 -8.58
CA ASP A 820 -12.24 1.51 -9.69
C ASP A 820 -12.38 -0.01 -9.50
N ASP A 821 -11.49 -0.64 -8.73
CA ASP A 821 -11.51 -2.09 -8.47
C ASP A 821 -12.30 -2.48 -7.22
N ALA A 822 -12.93 -1.51 -6.53
CA ALA A 822 -13.76 -1.83 -5.37
C ALA A 822 -15.00 -2.64 -5.75
N PRO A 823 -15.36 -3.71 -5.03
CA PRO A 823 -16.55 -4.52 -5.32
C PRO A 823 -17.84 -3.73 -5.44
N SER A 824 -17.98 -2.63 -4.66
CA SER A 824 -19.12 -1.72 -4.73
C SER A 824 -19.22 -0.99 -6.07
N ASN A 825 -18.09 -0.64 -6.70
CA ASN A 825 -18.08 0.00 -8.01
C ASN A 825 -18.37 -1.00 -9.12
N HIS A 826 -17.89 -2.25 -9.03
CA HIS A 826 -18.25 -3.31 -9.97
C HIS A 826 -19.77 -3.54 -10.00
N ALA A 827 -20.40 -3.68 -8.83
CA ALA A 827 -21.85 -3.85 -8.73
C ALA A 827 -22.62 -2.68 -9.35
N LEU A 828 -22.18 -1.42 -9.12
CA LEU A 828 -22.79 -0.23 -9.71
C LEU A 828 -22.55 -0.14 -11.23
N ALA A 829 -21.37 -0.54 -11.71
CA ALA A 829 -21.03 -0.51 -13.12
C ALA A 829 -21.87 -1.49 -13.96
N ASP A 830 -22.30 -2.58 -13.36
CA ASP A 830 -23.13 -3.59 -14.01
C ASP A 830 -24.64 -3.27 -13.99
N THR A 831 -25.04 -2.20 -13.30
CA THR A 831 -26.45 -1.72 -13.36
C THR A 831 -26.78 -1.12 -14.73
N THR A 832 -28.07 -1.04 -15.04
CA THR A 832 -28.56 -0.51 -16.32
C THR A 832 -28.19 0.97 -16.49
N ALA A 833 -27.43 1.27 -17.54
CA ALA A 833 -27.07 2.65 -17.90
C ALA A 833 -28.03 3.26 -18.91
N VAL A 834 -28.49 2.48 -19.90
CA VAL A 834 -29.38 2.95 -20.97
C VAL A 834 -30.13 1.77 -21.60
N ILE A 835 -31.33 2.04 -22.08
CA ILE A 835 -32.08 1.13 -22.96
C ILE A 835 -32.13 1.75 -24.35
N LEU A 836 -31.66 1.00 -25.35
CA LEU A 836 -31.74 1.35 -26.77
C LEU A 836 -32.68 0.40 -27.50
N TYR A 837 -33.37 0.86 -28.52
CA TYR A 837 -34.30 0.04 -29.27
C TYR A 837 -33.76 -0.28 -30.67
N THR A 838 -33.86 -1.55 -31.04
CA THR A 838 -33.55 -2.00 -32.39
C THR A 838 -34.86 -2.33 -33.14
N SER A 839 -34.89 -2.09 -34.44
CA SER A 839 -35.96 -2.60 -35.30
C SER A 839 -35.88 -4.13 -35.35
N GLY A 840 -36.80 -4.83 -34.66
CA GLY A 840 -36.86 -6.27 -34.68
C GLY A 840 -37.13 -6.79 -36.10
N SER A 841 -36.50 -7.89 -36.47
CA SER A 841 -36.72 -8.57 -37.77
C SER A 841 -38.15 -9.02 -37.96
N GLU A 842 -38.96 -9.08 -36.91
CA GLU A 842 -40.37 -9.46 -36.86
C GLU A 842 -41.35 -8.29 -36.62
N GLY A 843 -40.91 -7.05 -36.77
CA GLY A 843 -41.73 -5.85 -36.65
C GLY A 843 -41.94 -5.30 -35.24
N SER A 844 -41.65 -6.04 -34.19
CA SER A 844 -41.70 -5.52 -32.79
C SER A 844 -40.35 -4.96 -32.31
N PRO A 845 -40.29 -3.76 -31.67
CA PRO A 845 -39.07 -3.19 -31.18
C PRO A 845 -38.51 -4.02 -30.01
N LYS A 846 -37.23 -4.39 -30.08
CA LYS A 846 -36.51 -5.05 -28.97
C LYS A 846 -35.73 -4.02 -28.19
N GLY A 847 -35.89 -3.98 -26.87
CA GLY A 847 -35.11 -3.13 -25.95
C GLY A 847 -33.80 -3.81 -25.60
N VAL A 848 -32.67 -3.17 -25.95
CA VAL A 848 -31.33 -3.59 -25.57
C VAL A 848 -30.90 -2.87 -24.31
N VAL A 849 -30.74 -3.61 -23.24
CA VAL A 849 -30.31 -3.09 -21.95
C VAL A 849 -28.78 -3.09 -21.92
N LEU A 850 -28.18 -1.91 -21.76
CA LEU A 850 -26.72 -1.75 -21.68
C LEU A 850 -26.34 -1.25 -20.29
N SER A 851 -25.35 -1.91 -19.69
CA SER A 851 -24.79 -1.47 -18.41
C SER A 851 -23.81 -0.30 -18.59
N HIS A 852 -23.47 0.36 -17.49
CA HIS A 852 -22.42 1.38 -17.50
C HIS A 852 -21.10 0.80 -17.99
N HIS A 853 -20.75 -0.42 -17.53
CA HIS A 853 -19.56 -1.13 -17.94
C HIS A 853 -19.53 -1.39 -19.46
N ASN A 854 -20.63 -1.82 -20.08
CA ASN A 854 -20.70 -2.05 -21.52
C ASN A 854 -20.33 -0.80 -22.32
N ILE A 855 -20.90 0.35 -21.93
CA ILE A 855 -20.66 1.63 -22.64
C ILE A 855 -19.23 2.12 -22.41
N LEU A 856 -18.74 2.12 -21.15
CA LEU A 856 -17.39 2.56 -20.85
C LEU A 856 -16.32 1.65 -21.47
N ALA A 857 -16.58 0.34 -21.53
CA ALA A 857 -15.71 -0.59 -22.24
C ALA A 857 -15.61 -0.25 -23.74
N ASN A 858 -16.74 0.05 -24.39
CA ASN A 858 -16.73 0.46 -25.80
C ASN A 858 -16.03 1.82 -26.00
N CYS A 859 -16.24 2.79 -25.09
CA CYS A 859 -15.48 4.05 -25.09
C CYS A 859 -13.97 3.79 -24.95
N GLY A 860 -13.58 2.88 -24.06
CA GLY A 860 -12.19 2.47 -23.84
C GLY A 860 -11.58 1.77 -25.05
N GLN A 861 -12.33 0.91 -25.73
CA GLN A 861 -11.90 0.25 -26.98
C GLN A 861 -11.60 1.28 -28.08
N ILE A 862 -12.50 2.24 -28.29
CA ILE A 862 -12.28 3.32 -29.26
C ILE A 862 -11.06 4.16 -28.87
N ALA A 863 -10.95 4.57 -27.60
CA ALA A 863 -9.85 5.37 -27.10
C ALA A 863 -8.48 4.67 -27.18
N SER A 864 -8.45 3.32 -27.18
CA SER A 864 -7.21 2.56 -27.32
C SER A 864 -6.71 2.45 -28.77
N ARG A 865 -7.56 2.73 -29.74
CA ARG A 865 -7.26 2.57 -31.17
C ARG A 865 -7.25 3.89 -31.96
N VAL A 866 -7.99 4.88 -31.49
CA VAL A 866 -8.13 6.17 -32.17
C VAL A 866 -7.34 7.22 -31.44
N ASP A 867 -6.41 7.88 -32.14
CA ASP A 867 -5.62 9.00 -31.60
C ASP A 867 -6.46 10.28 -31.67
N PHE A 868 -7.09 10.64 -30.56
CA PHE A 868 -7.80 11.90 -30.39
C PHE A 868 -7.37 12.62 -29.09
N GLY A 869 -7.53 13.91 -29.08
CA GLY A 869 -7.12 14.76 -27.96
C GLY A 869 -8.16 15.81 -27.57
N PRO A 870 -7.99 16.45 -26.43
CA PRO A 870 -8.96 17.46 -25.95
C PRO A 870 -9.17 18.66 -26.88
N GLN A 871 -8.31 18.88 -27.88
CA GLN A 871 -8.45 19.97 -28.86
C GLN A 871 -9.38 19.63 -30.02
N ASP A 872 -9.70 18.34 -30.19
CA ASP A 872 -10.58 17.90 -31.26
C ASP A 872 -12.04 18.25 -30.95
N ILE A 873 -12.83 18.26 -32.00
CA ILE A 873 -14.27 18.50 -31.94
C ILE A 873 -14.95 17.35 -32.69
N VAL A 874 -15.83 16.65 -32.00
CA VAL A 874 -16.63 15.58 -32.59
C VAL A 874 -17.94 16.17 -33.11
N LEU A 875 -18.13 16.11 -34.42
CA LEU A 875 -19.40 16.45 -35.06
C LEU A 875 -20.36 15.27 -34.95
N ASN A 876 -21.34 15.38 -34.07
CA ASN A 876 -22.36 14.33 -33.92
C ASN A 876 -23.59 14.61 -34.78
N VAL A 877 -23.66 13.89 -35.88
CA VAL A 877 -24.81 13.94 -36.82
C VAL A 877 -25.80 12.79 -36.62
N LEU A 878 -25.38 11.75 -35.90
CA LEU A 878 -26.24 10.56 -35.64
C LEU A 878 -27.11 10.80 -34.39
N PRO A 879 -28.38 10.31 -34.43
CA PRO A 879 -29.28 10.46 -33.29
C PRO A 879 -28.74 9.77 -31.99
N MET A 880 -29.00 10.36 -30.85
CA MET A 880 -28.64 9.77 -29.55
C MET A 880 -29.39 8.46 -29.22
N PHE A 881 -30.50 8.15 -29.89
CA PHE A 881 -31.16 6.85 -29.77
C PHE A 881 -30.46 5.73 -30.55
N HIS A 882 -29.46 6.08 -31.40
CA HIS A 882 -28.61 5.14 -32.08
C HIS A 882 -27.33 4.90 -31.26
N SER A 883 -26.90 3.64 -31.13
CA SER A 883 -25.77 3.24 -30.28
C SER A 883 -24.49 4.02 -30.57
N PHE A 884 -24.14 4.20 -31.86
CA PHE A 884 -22.93 4.96 -32.21
C PHE A 884 -23.10 6.47 -31.97
N GLY A 885 -24.29 7.05 -32.23
CA GLY A 885 -24.56 8.46 -31.92
C GLY A 885 -24.51 8.77 -30.44
N LEU A 886 -24.95 7.83 -29.61
CA LEU A 886 -24.84 7.94 -28.14
C LEU A 886 -23.40 7.74 -27.69
N THR A 887 -22.80 6.59 -27.99
CA THR A 887 -21.49 6.21 -27.42
C THR A 887 -20.37 7.02 -28.06
N GLY A 888 -20.17 6.94 -29.38
CA GLY A 888 -19.06 7.59 -30.07
C GLY A 888 -19.26 9.11 -30.30
N GLY A 889 -20.51 9.52 -30.56
CA GLY A 889 -20.84 10.92 -30.87
C GLY A 889 -21.11 11.81 -29.65
N THR A 890 -21.55 11.23 -28.53
CA THR A 890 -21.96 11.98 -27.33
C THR A 890 -21.12 11.65 -26.11
N LEU A 891 -21.13 10.39 -25.66
CA LEU A 891 -20.52 10.01 -24.38
C LEU A 891 -19.00 10.05 -24.43
N LEU A 892 -18.39 9.39 -25.43
CA LEU A 892 -16.94 9.36 -25.58
C LEU A 892 -16.32 10.77 -25.58
N PRO A 893 -16.77 11.74 -26.40
CA PRO A 893 -16.19 13.09 -26.36
C PRO A 893 -16.39 13.79 -25.02
N ILE A 894 -17.60 13.74 -24.43
CA ILE A 894 -17.89 14.36 -23.14
C ILE A 894 -16.98 13.78 -22.03
N LEU A 895 -16.81 12.45 -22.01
CA LEU A 895 -16.01 11.76 -20.98
C LEU A 895 -14.49 11.89 -21.22
N SER A 896 -14.05 12.26 -22.44
CA SER A 896 -12.64 12.49 -22.79
C SER A 896 -12.24 13.96 -22.84
N GLY A 897 -13.11 14.89 -22.44
CA GLY A 897 -12.82 16.33 -22.46
C GLY A 897 -12.79 16.94 -23.86
N ILE A 898 -13.34 16.25 -24.83
CA ILE A 898 -13.50 16.67 -26.23
C ILE A 898 -14.85 17.38 -26.38
N LYS A 899 -14.92 18.38 -27.23
CA LYS A 899 -16.17 19.09 -27.47
C LYS A 899 -17.05 18.30 -28.45
N ALA A 900 -18.24 17.86 -28.01
CA ALA A 900 -19.27 17.34 -28.89
C ALA A 900 -20.09 18.49 -29.49
N TRP A 901 -20.18 18.54 -30.81
CA TRP A 901 -21.00 19.49 -31.51
C TRP A 901 -22.18 18.79 -32.17
N PHE A 902 -23.39 19.10 -31.70
CA PHE A 902 -24.61 18.50 -32.20
C PHE A 902 -25.12 19.20 -33.44
N CYS A 903 -25.13 18.48 -34.55
CA CYS A 903 -25.73 18.97 -35.81
C CYS A 903 -27.17 18.45 -35.90
N ARG A 904 -28.07 19.33 -36.19
CA ARG A 904 -29.46 18.99 -36.45
C ARG A 904 -29.60 18.55 -37.91
N ASN A 905 -30.02 17.32 -38.14
CA ASN A 905 -30.37 16.89 -39.49
C ASN A 905 -31.61 17.68 -39.96
N LYS A 906 -31.50 18.40 -41.06
CA LYS A 906 -32.59 19.18 -41.65
C LYS A 906 -33.45 18.29 -42.59
N LYS A 907 -33.68 17.04 -42.26
CA LYS A 907 -34.71 16.27 -42.96
C LYS A 907 -35.71 15.74 -41.98
#